data_8fec7f1c4aa085eb96c3266b29699cd9
#
_entry.id   8fec7f1c4aa085eb96c3266b29699cd9
#
_cell.length_a   1.000
_cell.length_b   1.000
_cell.length_c   1.000
_cell.angle_alpha   90.00
_cell.angle_beta   90.00
_cell.angle_gamma   90.00
#
_symmetry.space_group_name_H-M   'P 1'
#
loop_
_entity.id
_entity.type
_entity.pdbx_description
1 polymer ?
#
loop_
_entity_poly.entity_id
_entity_poly.type
_entity_poly.pdbx_seq_one_letter_code
_entity_poly.pdbx_strand_id
1 'polypeptide(L)'
;MMNFDIKRKINTLRDILVGKVPDPKAQVEQITIALIYKFMDDMDLQGVEFGGSRVFFTGEYEKYAFSQIMLAEHSAQDKLNLYAEGMDKMVDNPDLPKLFRDILRNTYIPYRDPDTLARFLKEIAEFSYENSEDLGNAFEYLLSIMGSQGDAGQFRTPRHIIDMMVEIVAPQKNETILDPACGTAGFLISAYNYIKKHNVDENGNSTLTPDDRNRMTENFEGYDISPDMVRLSRVNMYLHGFTTPHINEYDTLTSLDRWDDNFDVVLANPPFMTPKGGINPHKRYRVDAKRAEVLFVDYIAEHLNPTGRAAIIVPEGIVFQSQTAYKNLRKMLVDEGYLYGVISLPSGVFNPYSGVKTSILLIDKTFAKENDSILFVKLNNDGYDLGAQRREIKGSEIPDVINIFKDYQDGKDVVAQKNVVIALKSDIAKQEYILVGERYKIVSTENTNYPIVRLRDVCSVNDETCDASKLENFIYVDISAVDNQRGNINYSNILSGKDAPSRARRVFRKNDILLSTVRPNLKAFAHVERENTNGCIASTGFAVIRCGDKVNSKFLYYLLLQDSLIEQMISMMGKGAYPSINQNDVYNLKFPLPPLSTQEKIVSEIEQYQKIVDGAIQIVNNYRPSIKINQLWDEVEVGDMYDISYGVTISIPQNEDENGIKIISTAEVGLDGQLDLSEIRKVRYEHKYEKFVLEPNTLLFNWRNAPKHVGKTAWFLQEDDRYISASFLLSMKNKNPDCYDNGFVWCALNNLRETGYFMRNARQAVNQSNFNGEQLAKTKLRMPNIEEQQRIMASIYEEMTIVEQNKRLIQIFEDKIKDKIAEVWGE
;
A
#
# COMPACT_ATOMS: atom_id res chain seq x y z
N MET A 1 -15.19 -10.10 -17.90
CA MET A 1 -13.76 -10.44 -17.65
C MET A 1 -13.01 -10.38 -18.97
N MET A 2 -11.92 -9.65 -19.04
CA MET A 2 -11.14 -9.53 -20.28
C MET A 2 -10.54 -10.88 -20.67
N ASN A 3 -10.67 -11.28 -21.97
CA ASN A 3 -10.18 -12.54 -22.51
C ASN A 3 -8.64 -12.66 -22.29
N PHE A 4 -8.19 -13.80 -21.76
CA PHE A 4 -6.76 -14.08 -21.51
C PHE A 4 -5.91 -13.97 -22.78
N ASP A 5 -6.50 -14.28 -23.94
CA ASP A 5 -5.85 -14.21 -25.26
C ASP A 5 -5.49 -12.76 -25.65
N ILE A 6 -6.37 -11.80 -25.34
CA ILE A 6 -6.13 -10.36 -25.60
C ILE A 6 -4.92 -9.86 -24.82
N LYS A 7 -4.84 -10.20 -23.54
CA LYS A 7 -3.68 -9.83 -22.69
C LYS A 7 -2.37 -10.38 -23.24
N ARG A 8 -2.37 -11.65 -23.64
CA ARG A 8 -1.18 -12.31 -24.21
C ARG A 8 -0.72 -11.61 -25.49
N LYS A 9 -1.63 -11.32 -26.42
CA LYS A 9 -1.33 -10.63 -27.69
C LYS A 9 -0.75 -9.25 -27.46
N ILE A 10 -1.34 -8.45 -26.54
CA ILE A 10 -0.81 -7.13 -26.19
C ILE A 10 0.62 -7.21 -25.62
N ASN A 11 0.90 -8.18 -24.75
CA ASN A 11 2.25 -8.38 -24.21
C ASN A 11 3.23 -8.77 -25.32
N THR A 12 2.82 -9.63 -26.28
CA THR A 12 3.65 -9.99 -27.44
C THR A 12 3.98 -8.76 -28.31
N LEU A 13 3.01 -7.89 -28.57
CA LEU A 13 3.21 -6.62 -29.30
C LEU A 13 4.24 -5.72 -28.59
N ARG A 14 4.16 -5.61 -27.28
CA ARG A 14 5.12 -4.85 -26.49
C ARG A 14 6.52 -5.47 -26.56
N ASP A 15 6.63 -6.78 -26.41
CA ASP A 15 7.92 -7.49 -26.45
C ASP A 15 8.64 -7.28 -27.81
N ILE A 16 7.89 -7.18 -28.92
CA ILE A 16 8.43 -6.85 -30.24
C ILE A 16 9.04 -5.44 -30.23
N LEU A 17 8.40 -4.48 -29.55
CA LEU A 17 8.83 -3.08 -29.55
C LEU A 17 9.93 -2.76 -28.54
N VAL A 18 10.07 -3.52 -27.44
CA VAL A 18 11.01 -3.24 -26.33
C VAL A 18 12.43 -2.94 -26.80
N GLY A 19 12.94 -3.66 -27.80
CA GLY A 19 14.31 -3.46 -28.31
C GLY A 19 14.50 -2.24 -29.21
N LYS A 20 13.41 -1.60 -29.67
CA LYS A 20 13.44 -0.47 -30.64
C LYS A 20 12.79 0.80 -30.08
N VAL A 21 11.85 0.66 -29.18
CA VAL A 21 11.10 1.73 -28.52
C VAL A 21 11.28 1.56 -27.02
N PRO A 22 12.32 2.15 -26.40
CA PRO A 22 12.63 1.95 -24.99
C PRO A 22 11.57 2.52 -24.04
N ASP A 23 10.88 3.60 -24.46
CA ASP A 23 9.87 4.26 -23.66
C ASP A 23 8.53 3.48 -23.71
N PRO A 24 8.02 3.00 -22.57
CA PRO A 24 6.74 2.28 -22.49
C PRO A 24 5.53 3.08 -22.97
N LYS A 25 5.53 4.40 -22.79
CA LYS A 25 4.48 5.28 -23.28
C LYS A 25 4.44 5.26 -24.81
N ALA A 26 5.59 5.40 -25.43
CA ALA A 26 5.72 5.32 -26.87
C ALA A 26 5.35 3.93 -27.42
N GLN A 27 5.64 2.84 -26.70
CA GLN A 27 5.19 1.49 -27.06
C GLN A 27 3.66 1.39 -27.11
N VAL A 28 3.00 1.86 -26.05
CA VAL A 28 1.52 1.86 -25.97
C VAL A 28 0.93 2.73 -27.07
N GLU A 29 1.50 3.88 -27.32
CA GLU A 29 1.07 4.78 -28.42
C GLU A 29 1.16 4.09 -29.79
N GLN A 30 2.27 3.43 -30.09
CA GLN A 30 2.43 2.69 -31.35
C GLN A 30 1.41 1.56 -31.52
N ILE A 31 1.17 0.79 -30.45
CA ILE A 31 0.17 -0.30 -30.47
C ILE A 31 -1.22 0.29 -30.66
N THR A 32 -1.55 1.36 -29.95
CA THR A 32 -2.83 2.05 -30.05
C THR A 32 -3.11 2.54 -31.47
N ILE A 33 -2.16 3.25 -32.06
CA ILE A 33 -2.31 3.79 -33.42
C ILE A 33 -2.50 2.66 -34.43
N ALA A 34 -1.70 1.59 -34.33
CA ALA A 34 -1.80 0.46 -35.26
C ALA A 34 -3.14 -0.29 -35.12
N LEU A 35 -3.66 -0.47 -33.91
CA LEU A 35 -4.98 -1.08 -33.69
C LEU A 35 -6.10 -0.23 -34.26
N ILE A 36 -6.04 1.09 -34.10
CA ILE A 36 -7.04 2.01 -34.68
C ILE A 36 -6.93 2.01 -36.19
N TYR A 37 -5.72 2.04 -36.72
CA TYR A 37 -5.49 2.00 -38.15
C TYR A 37 -6.07 0.73 -38.78
N LYS A 38 -5.86 -0.42 -38.14
CA LYS A 38 -6.50 -1.69 -38.54
C LYS A 38 -8.03 -1.60 -38.40
N PHE A 39 -8.54 -1.08 -37.28
CA PHE A 39 -9.97 -0.94 -37.01
C PHE A 39 -10.68 -0.13 -38.12
N MET A 40 -10.07 0.96 -38.58
CA MET A 40 -10.62 1.76 -39.69
C MET A 40 -10.81 0.93 -40.97
N ASP A 41 -9.83 0.10 -41.32
CA ASP A 41 -9.92 -0.77 -42.50
C ASP A 41 -10.90 -1.93 -42.31
N ASP A 42 -10.96 -2.54 -41.13
CA ASP A 42 -11.94 -3.58 -40.81
C ASP A 42 -13.39 -3.04 -40.93
N MET A 43 -13.64 -1.81 -40.50
CA MET A 43 -14.94 -1.13 -40.66
C MET A 43 -15.27 -0.88 -42.14
N ASP A 44 -14.29 -0.44 -42.93
CA ASP A 44 -14.47 -0.27 -44.37
C ASP A 44 -14.76 -1.59 -45.09
N LEU A 45 -14.03 -2.66 -44.73
CA LEU A 45 -14.26 -4.00 -45.30
C LEU A 45 -15.64 -4.54 -44.93
N GLN A 46 -16.04 -4.39 -43.66
CA GLN A 46 -17.38 -4.76 -43.23
C GLN A 46 -18.46 -3.95 -43.93
N GLY A 47 -18.26 -2.65 -44.12
CA GLY A 47 -19.18 -1.78 -44.89
C GLY A 47 -19.38 -2.26 -46.33
N VAL A 48 -18.28 -2.63 -46.99
CA VAL A 48 -18.31 -3.18 -48.37
C VAL A 48 -19.00 -4.54 -48.41
N GLU A 49 -18.76 -5.43 -47.45
CA GLU A 49 -19.40 -6.75 -47.34
C GLU A 49 -20.91 -6.63 -47.22
N PHE A 50 -21.42 -5.62 -46.53
CA PHE A 50 -22.86 -5.30 -46.44
C PHE A 50 -23.41 -4.47 -47.63
N GLY A 51 -22.64 -4.31 -48.70
CA GLY A 51 -23.10 -3.62 -49.94
C GLY A 51 -22.95 -2.10 -49.91
N GLY A 52 -22.21 -1.56 -48.94
CA GLY A 52 -21.83 -0.14 -48.88
C GLY A 52 -20.52 0.17 -49.62
N SER A 53 -19.93 1.32 -49.33
CA SER A 53 -18.64 1.76 -49.86
C SER A 53 -17.68 2.03 -48.71
N ARG A 54 -16.37 2.06 -48.99
CA ARG A 54 -15.35 2.51 -48.04
C ARG A 54 -15.61 3.96 -47.61
N VAL A 55 -15.34 4.24 -46.34
CA VAL A 55 -15.52 5.56 -45.73
C VAL A 55 -14.16 6.14 -45.27
N PHE A 56 -13.28 5.30 -44.79
CA PHE A 56 -12.01 5.75 -44.26
C PHE A 56 -10.89 5.76 -45.31
N PHE A 57 -10.75 4.68 -46.10
CA PHE A 57 -9.71 4.54 -47.13
C PHE A 57 -10.37 4.65 -48.52
N THR A 58 -10.57 5.90 -48.97
CA THR A 58 -11.28 6.23 -50.21
C THR A 58 -10.31 6.69 -51.30
N GLY A 59 -10.62 6.44 -52.58
CA GLY A 59 -9.92 6.95 -53.74
C GLY A 59 -8.42 6.67 -53.73
N GLU A 60 -7.58 7.70 -53.81
CA GLU A 60 -6.13 7.58 -53.83
C GLU A 60 -5.54 7.07 -52.48
N TYR A 61 -6.33 7.13 -51.39
CA TYR A 61 -5.94 6.65 -50.08
C TYR A 61 -6.16 5.14 -49.87
N GLU A 62 -6.86 4.46 -50.79
CA GLU A 62 -7.16 3.03 -50.67
C GLU A 62 -5.88 2.17 -50.56
N LYS A 63 -4.79 2.56 -51.24
CA LYS A 63 -3.50 1.88 -51.17
C LYS A 63 -2.89 1.85 -49.75
N TYR A 64 -3.32 2.74 -48.87
CA TYR A 64 -2.89 2.80 -47.48
C TYR A 64 -3.75 1.98 -46.51
N ALA A 65 -4.84 1.33 -47.00
CA ALA A 65 -5.65 0.46 -46.17
C ALA A 65 -4.80 -0.63 -45.54
N PHE A 66 -5.09 -0.98 -44.29
CA PHE A 66 -4.28 -1.97 -43.53
C PHE A 66 -4.20 -3.32 -44.29
N SER A 67 -5.30 -3.78 -44.84
CA SER A 67 -5.36 -4.98 -45.67
C SER A 67 -4.48 -4.90 -46.93
N GLN A 68 -4.40 -3.72 -47.55
CA GLN A 68 -3.51 -3.51 -48.71
C GLN A 68 -2.04 -3.52 -48.29
N ILE A 69 -1.68 -2.86 -47.19
CA ILE A 69 -0.31 -2.87 -46.65
C ILE A 69 0.13 -4.32 -46.34
N MET A 70 -0.78 -5.16 -45.86
CA MET A 70 -0.49 -6.54 -45.45
C MET A 70 -0.49 -7.56 -46.58
N LEU A 71 -0.71 -7.16 -47.86
CA LEU A 71 -0.63 -8.08 -49.00
C LEU A 71 0.69 -8.92 -48.97
N ALA A 72 0.58 -10.17 -49.40
CA ALA A 72 1.68 -11.12 -49.34
C ALA A 72 2.82 -10.75 -50.33
N GLU A 73 2.52 -10.00 -51.37
CA GLU A 73 3.50 -9.52 -52.36
C GLU A 73 4.38 -8.37 -51.89
N HIS A 74 3.99 -7.68 -50.80
CA HIS A 74 4.75 -6.56 -50.24
C HIS A 74 5.89 -7.08 -49.35
N SER A 75 7.12 -6.61 -49.65
CA SER A 75 8.28 -6.83 -48.82
C SER A 75 8.13 -6.10 -47.45
N ALA A 76 8.99 -6.44 -46.47
CA ALA A 76 9.02 -5.72 -45.21
C ALA A 76 9.29 -4.21 -45.39
N GLN A 77 10.13 -3.85 -46.39
CA GLN A 77 10.40 -2.47 -46.70
C GLN A 77 9.19 -1.76 -47.33
N ASP A 78 8.41 -2.43 -48.21
CA ASP A 78 7.20 -1.86 -48.80
C ASP A 78 6.14 -1.62 -47.72
N LYS A 79 5.98 -2.55 -46.79
CA LYS A 79 5.06 -2.40 -45.64
C LYS A 79 5.46 -1.21 -44.76
N LEU A 80 6.77 -1.02 -44.49
CA LEU A 80 7.23 0.13 -43.74
C LEU A 80 6.92 1.45 -44.46
N ASN A 81 7.20 1.51 -45.78
CA ASN A 81 7.00 2.71 -46.58
C ASN A 81 5.50 3.07 -46.66
N LEU A 82 4.64 2.09 -47.00
CA LEU A 82 3.20 2.30 -47.11
C LEU A 82 2.55 2.69 -45.78
N TYR A 83 2.94 2.03 -44.70
CA TYR A 83 2.40 2.35 -43.38
C TYR A 83 2.84 3.74 -42.92
N ALA A 84 4.11 4.11 -43.07
CA ALA A 84 4.63 5.42 -42.68
C ALA A 84 4.01 6.53 -43.54
N GLU A 85 3.90 6.30 -44.87
CA GLU A 85 3.30 7.25 -45.80
C GLU A 85 1.79 7.39 -45.51
N GLY A 86 1.09 6.27 -45.24
CA GLY A 86 -0.30 6.26 -44.84
C GLY A 86 -0.59 7.08 -43.60
N MET A 87 0.22 6.93 -42.53
CA MET A 87 0.07 7.74 -41.33
C MET A 87 0.22 9.24 -41.57
N ASP A 88 1.11 9.64 -42.48
CA ASP A 88 1.30 11.05 -42.85
C ASP A 88 0.18 11.56 -43.76
N LYS A 89 -0.20 10.81 -44.79
CA LYS A 89 -1.15 11.23 -45.84
C LYS A 89 -2.62 11.14 -45.40
N MET A 90 -2.98 10.20 -44.55
CA MET A 90 -4.36 10.05 -44.09
C MET A 90 -4.88 11.28 -43.31
N VAL A 91 -3.98 12.09 -42.73
CA VAL A 91 -4.36 13.37 -42.08
C VAL A 91 -5.00 14.36 -43.11
N ASP A 92 -4.56 14.30 -44.36
CA ASP A 92 -5.03 15.16 -45.45
C ASP A 92 -6.24 14.60 -46.19
N ASN A 93 -6.67 13.37 -45.89
CA ASN A 93 -7.83 12.75 -46.53
C ASN A 93 -9.12 13.48 -46.13
N PRO A 94 -9.82 14.14 -47.08
CA PRO A 94 -11.03 14.93 -46.81
C PRO A 94 -12.22 14.07 -46.34
N ASP A 95 -12.26 12.81 -46.74
CA ASP A 95 -13.34 11.87 -46.43
C ASP A 95 -13.14 11.26 -45.03
N LEU A 96 -11.92 11.30 -44.49
CA LEU A 96 -11.63 10.77 -43.14
C LEU A 96 -12.29 11.67 -42.07
N PRO A 97 -13.12 11.12 -41.15
CA PRO A 97 -13.72 11.90 -40.09
C PRO A 97 -12.66 12.66 -39.28
N LYS A 98 -12.98 13.89 -38.82
CA LYS A 98 -12.08 14.79 -38.12
C LYS A 98 -11.38 14.11 -36.92
N LEU A 99 -12.13 13.29 -36.21
CA LEU A 99 -11.59 12.53 -35.07
C LEU A 99 -10.34 11.72 -35.47
N PHE A 100 -10.40 10.94 -36.53
CA PHE A 100 -9.28 10.09 -36.97
C PHE A 100 -8.12 10.92 -37.54
N ARG A 101 -8.44 12.02 -38.24
CA ARG A 101 -7.40 12.97 -38.65
C ARG A 101 -6.64 13.57 -37.46
N ASP A 102 -7.35 13.93 -36.41
CA ASP A 102 -6.77 14.47 -35.20
C ASP A 102 -5.97 13.39 -34.42
N ILE A 103 -6.41 12.14 -34.44
CA ILE A 103 -5.68 10.99 -33.86
C ILE A 103 -4.37 10.73 -34.61
N LEU A 104 -4.37 10.79 -35.94
CA LEU A 104 -3.19 10.53 -36.76
C LEU A 104 -2.24 11.73 -36.86
N ARG A 105 -2.70 12.93 -36.51
CA ARG A 105 -1.89 14.16 -36.56
C ARG A 105 -0.66 14.07 -35.63
N ASN A 106 0.52 14.40 -36.16
CA ASN A 106 1.81 14.34 -35.45
C ASN A 106 2.22 12.94 -34.99
N THR A 107 1.61 11.89 -35.52
CA THR A 107 2.07 10.53 -35.28
C THR A 107 3.32 10.24 -36.13
N TYR A 108 4.23 9.44 -35.59
CA TYR A 108 5.44 9.00 -36.31
C TYR A 108 5.86 7.61 -35.84
N ILE A 109 6.59 6.93 -36.71
CA ILE A 109 7.20 5.64 -36.36
C ILE A 109 8.58 5.92 -35.76
N PRO A 110 8.83 5.62 -34.47
CA PRO A 110 10.06 5.96 -33.77
C PRO A 110 11.26 5.08 -34.15
N TYR A 111 11.06 4.13 -35.06
CA TYR A 111 12.11 3.22 -35.56
C TYR A 111 11.95 2.98 -37.06
N ARG A 112 13.05 2.63 -37.75
CA ARG A 112 13.04 2.40 -39.21
C ARG A 112 13.59 1.00 -39.53
N ASP A 113 13.24 0.00 -38.77
CA ASP A 113 13.60 -1.40 -39.00
C ASP A 113 12.44 -2.12 -39.67
N PRO A 114 12.51 -2.46 -40.99
CA PRO A 114 11.41 -3.04 -41.74
C PRO A 114 10.94 -4.40 -41.16
N ASP A 115 11.90 -5.23 -40.69
CA ASP A 115 11.58 -6.56 -40.17
C ASP A 115 10.84 -6.49 -38.85
N THR A 116 11.22 -5.57 -37.99
CA THR A 116 10.48 -5.33 -36.72
C THR A 116 9.08 -4.83 -37.00
N LEU A 117 8.91 -3.87 -37.93
CA LEU A 117 7.61 -3.36 -38.26
C LEU A 117 6.73 -4.46 -38.92
N ALA A 118 7.26 -5.23 -39.86
CA ALA A 118 6.50 -6.30 -40.50
C ALA A 118 6.01 -7.35 -39.48
N ARG A 119 6.84 -7.72 -38.51
CA ARG A 119 6.44 -8.60 -37.40
C ARG A 119 5.37 -7.96 -36.51
N PHE A 120 5.55 -6.68 -36.17
CA PHE A 120 4.60 -5.94 -35.36
C PHE A 120 3.22 -5.83 -36.06
N LEU A 121 3.19 -5.44 -37.33
CA LEU A 121 1.93 -5.36 -38.10
C LEU A 121 1.27 -6.73 -38.32
N LYS A 122 2.08 -7.81 -38.41
CA LYS A 122 1.56 -9.18 -38.46
C LYS A 122 0.77 -9.54 -37.20
N GLU A 123 1.33 -9.27 -36.02
CA GLU A 123 0.65 -9.49 -34.74
C GLU A 123 -0.63 -8.62 -34.61
N ILE A 124 -0.59 -7.37 -35.11
CA ILE A 124 -1.76 -6.49 -35.20
C ILE A 124 -2.82 -7.11 -36.14
N ALA A 125 -2.43 -7.67 -37.29
CA ALA A 125 -3.36 -8.33 -38.21
C ALA A 125 -4.08 -9.53 -37.58
N GLU A 126 -3.40 -10.28 -36.73
CA GLU A 126 -3.95 -11.43 -36.00
C GLU A 126 -4.82 -11.04 -34.78
N PHE A 127 -4.89 -9.74 -34.45
CA PHE A 127 -5.70 -9.25 -33.35
C PHE A 127 -7.19 -9.28 -33.77
N SER A 128 -7.97 -10.16 -33.14
CA SER A 128 -9.42 -10.33 -33.39
C SER A 128 -10.22 -9.75 -32.24
N TYR A 129 -11.32 -9.11 -32.56
CA TYR A 129 -12.33 -8.58 -31.64
C TYR A 129 -13.71 -8.80 -32.26
N GLU A 130 -14.72 -9.09 -31.44
CA GLU A 130 -16.08 -9.33 -31.90
C GLU A 130 -16.85 -8.01 -32.07
N ASN A 131 -16.49 -6.99 -31.28
CA ASN A 131 -17.12 -5.68 -31.28
C ASN A 131 -16.14 -4.58 -30.78
N SER A 132 -16.53 -3.32 -30.93
CA SER A 132 -15.73 -2.17 -30.48
C SER A 132 -15.45 -2.17 -28.96
N GLU A 133 -16.33 -2.76 -28.14
CA GLU A 133 -16.17 -2.85 -26.69
C GLU A 133 -15.00 -3.76 -26.30
N ASP A 134 -14.79 -4.87 -27.03
CA ASP A 134 -13.62 -5.75 -26.84
C ASP A 134 -12.31 -5.01 -27.14
N LEU A 135 -12.29 -4.21 -28.20
CA LEU A 135 -11.16 -3.36 -28.54
C LEU A 135 -10.96 -2.27 -27.49
N GLY A 136 -12.04 -1.68 -26.95
CA GLY A 136 -12.03 -0.74 -25.84
C GLY A 136 -11.41 -1.36 -24.56
N ASN A 137 -11.81 -2.59 -24.22
CA ASN A 137 -11.25 -3.34 -23.10
C ASN A 137 -9.75 -3.65 -23.27
N ALA A 138 -9.34 -3.99 -24.51
CA ALA A 138 -7.93 -4.19 -24.85
C ALA A 138 -7.12 -2.89 -24.69
N PHE A 139 -7.70 -1.78 -25.09
CA PHE A 139 -7.13 -0.46 -24.96
C PHE A 139 -6.99 -0.03 -23.50
N GLU A 140 -8.03 -0.26 -22.68
CA GLU A 140 -7.95 -0.04 -21.23
C GLU A 140 -6.81 -0.85 -20.56
N TYR A 141 -6.59 -2.08 -21.01
CA TYR A 141 -5.46 -2.89 -20.53
C TYR A 141 -4.11 -2.28 -20.96
N LEU A 142 -3.97 -1.85 -22.22
CA LEU A 142 -2.78 -1.13 -22.69
C LEU A 142 -2.48 0.10 -21.84
N LEU A 143 -3.50 0.91 -21.57
CA LEU A 143 -3.37 2.07 -20.69
C LEU A 143 -2.98 1.68 -19.26
N SER A 144 -3.45 0.53 -18.75
CA SER A 144 -3.10 0.04 -17.42
C SER A 144 -1.62 -0.29 -17.28
N ILE A 145 -1.00 -0.77 -18.36
CA ILE A 145 0.42 -1.10 -18.41
C ILE A 145 1.30 0.16 -18.50
N MET A 146 0.85 1.18 -19.23
CA MET A 146 1.55 2.46 -19.37
C MET A 146 1.85 3.09 -18.01
N GLY A 147 0.90 3.01 -17.12
CA GLY A 147 1.02 3.58 -15.78
C GLY A 147 1.99 2.84 -14.84
N SER A 148 2.38 1.59 -15.10
CA SER A 148 3.20 0.81 -14.15
C SER A 148 4.70 1.19 -14.11
N GLN A 149 5.18 2.14 -14.93
CA GLN A 149 6.60 2.46 -15.07
C GLN A 149 6.96 3.93 -14.82
N GLY A 150 6.11 4.69 -14.13
CA GLY A 150 6.48 5.90 -13.40
C GLY A 150 7.11 7.03 -14.21
N ASP A 151 6.31 7.75 -15.02
CA ASP A 151 6.64 9.14 -15.35
C ASP A 151 6.04 10.09 -14.29
N ALA A 152 6.84 11.03 -13.82
CA ALA A 152 6.48 11.94 -12.74
C ALA A 152 5.23 12.76 -13.08
N GLY A 153 4.09 12.42 -12.47
CA GLY A 153 2.90 13.27 -12.45
C GLY A 153 1.61 12.70 -13.06
N GLN A 154 1.64 11.55 -13.73
CA GLN A 154 0.43 10.93 -14.27
C GLN A 154 0.02 9.72 -13.41
N PHE A 155 -0.92 9.93 -12.49
CA PHE A 155 -1.45 8.88 -11.62
C PHE A 155 -2.75 8.34 -12.22
N ARG A 156 -2.75 7.06 -12.63
CA ARG A 156 -4.00 6.41 -13.03
C ARG A 156 -4.80 6.01 -11.80
N THR A 157 -6.05 6.44 -11.73
CA THR A 157 -6.99 6.01 -10.70
C THR A 157 -7.35 4.53 -10.90
N PRO A 158 -7.24 3.67 -9.88
CA PRO A 158 -7.69 2.28 -9.99
C PRO A 158 -9.17 2.19 -10.35
N ARG A 159 -9.53 1.28 -11.26
CA ARG A 159 -10.88 1.16 -11.80
C ARG A 159 -11.93 0.97 -10.70
N HIS A 160 -11.70 0.11 -9.72
CA HIS A 160 -12.62 -0.13 -8.60
C HIS A 160 -12.88 1.10 -7.74
N ILE A 161 -11.91 2.03 -7.64
CA ILE A 161 -12.11 3.33 -6.97
C ILE A 161 -12.95 4.26 -7.84
N ILE A 162 -12.70 4.30 -9.16
CA ILE A 162 -13.53 5.07 -10.09
C ILE A 162 -14.98 4.59 -10.00
N ASP A 163 -15.20 3.27 -10.09
CA ASP A 163 -16.52 2.67 -10.08
C ASP A 163 -17.26 2.93 -8.75
N MET A 164 -16.55 2.87 -7.61
CA MET A 164 -17.11 3.26 -6.31
C MET A 164 -17.57 4.73 -6.30
N MET A 165 -16.76 5.64 -6.81
CA MET A 165 -17.11 7.08 -6.87
C MET A 165 -18.33 7.31 -7.75
N VAL A 166 -18.39 6.64 -8.91
CA VAL A 166 -19.51 6.72 -9.84
C VAL A 166 -20.79 6.14 -9.23
N GLU A 167 -20.72 4.99 -8.54
CA GLU A 167 -21.88 4.39 -7.85
C GLU A 167 -22.43 5.28 -6.74
N ILE A 168 -21.58 6.02 -6.01
CA ILE A 168 -22.02 6.96 -4.96
C ILE A 168 -22.66 8.22 -5.56
N VAL A 169 -22.07 8.78 -6.63
CA VAL A 169 -22.59 10.00 -7.29
C VAL A 169 -23.84 9.70 -8.13
N ALA A 170 -23.94 8.48 -8.66
CA ALA A 170 -25.08 7.96 -9.41
C ALA A 170 -25.53 8.87 -10.58
N PRO A 171 -24.68 9.11 -11.61
CA PRO A 171 -25.00 9.98 -12.72
C PRO A 171 -26.18 9.46 -13.54
N GLN A 172 -27.00 10.39 -14.06
CA GLN A 172 -28.23 10.08 -14.83
C GLN A 172 -28.06 10.38 -16.33
N LYS A 173 -28.86 9.73 -17.17
CA LYS A 173 -28.77 9.79 -18.64
C LYS A 173 -28.98 11.18 -19.28
N ASN A 174 -29.54 12.14 -18.56
CA ASN A 174 -29.80 13.51 -19.05
C ASN A 174 -28.85 14.54 -18.42
N GLU A 175 -27.96 14.14 -17.57
CA GLU A 175 -27.04 15.05 -16.91
C GLU A 175 -25.80 15.33 -17.75
N THR A 176 -25.26 16.53 -17.59
CA THR A 176 -23.97 16.93 -18.13
C THR A 176 -22.86 16.48 -17.19
N ILE A 177 -21.83 15.83 -17.72
CA ILE A 177 -20.76 15.20 -16.93
C ILE A 177 -19.39 15.71 -17.36
N LEU A 178 -18.61 16.22 -16.43
CA LEU A 178 -17.26 16.73 -16.67
C LEU A 178 -16.20 15.92 -15.90
N ASP A 179 -15.07 15.70 -16.57
CA ASP A 179 -13.78 15.41 -15.92
C ASP A 179 -12.78 16.49 -16.34
N PRO A 180 -12.44 17.46 -15.45
CA PRO A 180 -11.58 18.59 -15.76
C PRO A 180 -10.07 18.26 -15.80
N ALA A 181 -9.68 17.00 -15.60
CA ALA A 181 -8.33 16.46 -15.69
C ALA A 181 -8.38 15.00 -16.14
N CYS A 182 -9.01 14.76 -17.30
CA CYS A 182 -9.58 13.48 -17.68
C CYS A 182 -8.54 12.37 -17.97
N GLY A 183 -7.28 12.73 -18.21
CA GLY A 183 -6.25 11.75 -18.55
C GLY A 183 -6.68 10.87 -19.71
N THR A 184 -7.04 9.62 -19.43
CA THR A 184 -7.50 8.64 -20.41
C THR A 184 -9.03 8.48 -20.46
N ALA A 185 -9.78 9.41 -19.88
CA ALA A 185 -11.25 9.42 -19.78
C ALA A 185 -11.86 8.28 -18.93
N GLY A 186 -11.11 7.74 -17.98
CA GLY A 186 -11.55 6.61 -17.16
C GLY A 186 -12.83 6.87 -16.37
N PHE A 187 -13.00 8.07 -15.78
CA PHE A 187 -14.23 8.47 -15.09
C PHE A 187 -15.43 8.60 -16.03
N LEU A 188 -15.22 9.21 -17.19
CA LEU A 188 -16.28 9.40 -18.19
C LEU A 188 -16.79 8.05 -18.70
N ILE A 189 -15.90 7.11 -19.01
CA ILE A 189 -16.27 5.76 -19.45
C ILE A 189 -17.01 5.00 -18.34
N SER A 190 -16.54 5.08 -17.09
CA SER A 190 -17.22 4.42 -15.95
C SER A 190 -18.63 5.00 -15.76
N ALA A 191 -18.79 6.32 -15.81
CA ALA A 191 -20.09 6.98 -15.73
C ALA A 191 -21.03 6.56 -16.85
N TYR A 192 -20.54 6.48 -18.10
CA TYR A 192 -21.31 5.99 -19.22
C TYR A 192 -21.78 4.54 -19.06
N ASN A 193 -20.89 3.66 -18.63
CA ASN A 193 -21.21 2.27 -18.36
C ASN A 193 -22.19 2.11 -17.20
N TYR A 194 -22.04 2.94 -16.15
CA TYR A 194 -22.99 2.99 -15.03
C TYR A 194 -24.40 3.32 -15.53
N ILE A 195 -24.56 4.38 -16.32
CA ILE A 195 -25.85 4.79 -16.86
C ILE A 195 -26.44 3.68 -17.75
N LYS A 196 -25.64 3.04 -18.63
CA LYS A 196 -26.08 1.89 -19.43
C LYS A 196 -26.60 0.74 -18.57
N LYS A 197 -25.87 0.38 -17.51
CA LYS A 197 -26.18 -0.72 -16.58
C LYS A 197 -27.47 -0.47 -15.80
N HIS A 198 -27.77 0.78 -15.45
CA HIS A 198 -28.94 1.14 -14.65
C HIS A 198 -30.16 1.53 -15.50
N ASN A 199 -30.05 1.53 -16.84
CA ASN A 199 -31.17 1.76 -17.75
C ASN A 199 -31.47 0.51 -18.58
N VAL A 200 -31.86 -0.57 -17.87
CA VAL A 200 -32.29 -1.86 -18.43
C VAL A 200 -33.65 -2.26 -17.85
N ASP A 201 -34.42 -2.99 -18.65
CA ASP A 201 -35.68 -3.60 -18.19
C ASP A 201 -35.44 -4.87 -17.35
N GLU A 202 -36.52 -5.51 -16.85
CA GLU A 202 -36.47 -6.73 -16.06
C GLU A 202 -35.85 -7.93 -16.81
N ASN A 203 -35.77 -7.87 -18.14
CA ASN A 203 -35.16 -8.89 -19.00
C ASN A 203 -33.71 -8.55 -19.37
N GLY A 204 -33.17 -7.44 -18.86
CA GLY A 204 -31.82 -6.97 -19.17
C GLY A 204 -31.66 -6.21 -20.50
N ASN A 205 -32.78 -5.88 -21.19
CA ASN A 205 -32.70 -5.08 -22.40
C ASN A 205 -32.58 -3.59 -22.07
N SER A 206 -31.77 -2.85 -22.86
CA SER A 206 -31.59 -1.42 -22.67
C SER A 206 -32.91 -0.65 -22.86
N THR A 207 -33.25 0.19 -21.91
CA THR A 207 -34.38 1.15 -21.97
C THR A 207 -33.96 2.50 -22.57
N LEU A 208 -32.68 2.69 -22.89
CA LEU A 208 -32.16 3.91 -23.53
C LEU A 208 -32.65 4.01 -24.97
N THR A 209 -33.35 5.09 -25.28
CA THR A 209 -33.76 5.41 -26.63
C THR A 209 -32.55 5.86 -27.48
N PRO A 210 -32.66 5.88 -28.86
CA PRO A 210 -31.64 6.50 -29.70
C PRO A 210 -31.33 7.96 -29.32
N ASP A 211 -32.37 8.74 -28.98
CA ASP A 211 -32.22 10.14 -28.56
C ASP A 211 -31.49 10.25 -27.21
N ASP A 212 -31.73 9.34 -26.23
CA ASP A 212 -30.98 9.29 -24.97
C ASP A 212 -29.51 9.01 -25.25
N ARG A 213 -29.18 8.06 -26.13
CA ARG A 213 -27.80 7.71 -26.49
C ARG A 213 -27.07 8.88 -27.15
N ASN A 214 -27.72 9.56 -28.09
CA ASN A 214 -27.16 10.74 -28.73
C ASN A 214 -26.91 11.87 -27.75
N ARG A 215 -27.87 12.14 -26.85
CA ARG A 215 -27.74 13.15 -25.81
C ARG A 215 -26.58 12.81 -24.82
N MET A 216 -26.48 11.55 -24.42
CA MET A 216 -25.38 11.11 -23.56
C MET A 216 -24.02 11.36 -24.23
N THR A 217 -23.89 11.11 -25.55
CA THR A 217 -22.61 11.38 -26.23
C THR A 217 -22.25 12.86 -26.30
N GLU A 218 -23.23 13.74 -26.27
CA GLU A 218 -23.04 15.20 -26.29
C GLU A 218 -22.78 15.77 -24.88
N ASN A 219 -23.33 15.15 -23.85
CA ASN A 219 -23.30 15.65 -22.48
C ASN A 219 -22.00 15.28 -21.70
N PHE A 220 -21.14 14.46 -22.26
CA PHE A 220 -19.90 14.04 -21.64
C PHE A 220 -18.73 14.89 -22.12
N GLU A 221 -18.07 15.59 -21.22
CA GLU A 221 -16.95 16.46 -21.53
C GLU A 221 -15.72 16.17 -20.69
N GLY A 222 -14.54 16.25 -21.31
CA GLY A 222 -13.27 16.06 -20.64
C GLY A 222 -12.23 17.11 -21.03
N TYR A 223 -11.40 17.52 -20.07
CA TYR A 223 -10.29 18.45 -20.29
C TYR A 223 -8.98 17.79 -19.90
N ASP A 224 -7.95 18.00 -20.70
CA ASP A 224 -6.58 17.70 -20.35
C ASP A 224 -5.64 18.71 -20.99
N ILE A 225 -4.54 19.04 -20.31
CA ILE A 225 -3.53 19.96 -20.82
C ILE A 225 -2.56 19.28 -21.81
N SER A 226 -2.49 17.93 -21.76
CA SER A 226 -1.58 17.16 -22.60
C SER A 226 -2.25 16.76 -23.91
N PRO A 227 -1.73 17.19 -25.09
CA PRO A 227 -2.24 16.75 -26.39
C PRO A 227 -2.27 15.24 -26.56
N ASP A 228 -1.29 14.53 -26.00
CA ASP A 228 -1.22 13.07 -26.05
C ASP A 228 -2.36 12.43 -25.24
N MET A 229 -2.68 12.96 -24.05
CA MET A 229 -3.80 12.47 -23.25
C MET A 229 -5.13 12.75 -23.92
N VAL A 230 -5.31 13.94 -24.51
CA VAL A 230 -6.49 14.29 -25.30
C VAL A 230 -6.68 13.30 -26.46
N ARG A 231 -5.60 12.94 -27.17
CA ARG A 231 -5.65 11.96 -28.25
C ARG A 231 -6.06 10.58 -27.74
N LEU A 232 -5.39 10.08 -26.69
CA LEU A 232 -5.68 8.77 -26.09
C LEU A 232 -7.09 8.69 -25.52
N SER A 233 -7.58 9.74 -24.86
CA SER A 233 -8.93 9.78 -24.31
C SER A 233 -10.01 9.82 -25.39
N ARG A 234 -9.80 10.56 -26.50
CA ARG A 234 -10.70 10.53 -27.67
C ARG A 234 -10.83 9.14 -28.26
N VAL A 235 -9.70 8.43 -28.40
CA VAL A 235 -9.67 7.04 -28.85
C VAL A 235 -10.47 6.16 -27.89
N ASN A 236 -10.18 6.26 -26.60
CA ASN A 236 -10.83 5.45 -25.58
C ASN A 236 -12.35 5.67 -25.57
N MET A 237 -12.79 6.90 -25.60
CA MET A 237 -14.21 7.26 -25.68
C MET A 237 -14.86 6.73 -26.98
N TYR A 238 -14.18 6.87 -28.12
CA TYR A 238 -14.69 6.37 -29.40
C TYR A 238 -14.93 4.85 -29.37
N LEU A 239 -13.96 4.08 -28.84
CA LEU A 239 -14.06 2.63 -28.70
C LEU A 239 -15.20 2.19 -27.76
N HIS A 240 -15.61 3.07 -26.84
CA HIS A 240 -16.77 2.86 -25.96
C HIS A 240 -18.09 3.41 -26.51
N GLY A 241 -18.13 3.82 -27.79
CA GLY A 241 -19.35 4.19 -28.51
C GLY A 241 -19.63 5.68 -28.65
N PHE A 242 -18.67 6.55 -28.29
CA PHE A 242 -18.79 7.99 -28.53
C PHE A 242 -18.29 8.34 -29.92
N THR A 243 -19.20 8.55 -30.84
CA THR A 243 -18.86 8.89 -32.23
C THR A 243 -18.11 10.22 -32.39
N THR A 244 -18.38 11.16 -31.50
CA THR A 244 -17.73 12.48 -31.46
C THR A 244 -17.38 12.82 -30.03
N PRO A 245 -16.27 12.28 -29.46
CA PRO A 245 -15.88 12.55 -28.08
C PRO A 245 -15.56 14.03 -27.83
N HIS A 246 -16.20 14.65 -26.88
CA HIS A 246 -15.96 16.04 -26.45
C HIS A 246 -14.79 16.11 -25.45
N ILE A 247 -13.61 15.80 -25.94
CA ILE A 247 -12.36 15.92 -25.15
C ILE A 247 -11.55 17.09 -25.71
N ASN A 248 -11.25 18.06 -24.87
CA ASN A 248 -10.60 19.30 -25.22
C ASN A 248 -9.21 19.44 -24.62
N GLU A 249 -8.24 19.90 -25.41
CA GLU A 249 -6.98 20.40 -24.90
C GLU A 249 -7.26 21.75 -24.21
N TYR A 250 -7.19 21.75 -22.88
CA TYR A 250 -7.59 22.92 -22.10
C TYR A 250 -6.83 22.96 -20.76
N ASP A 251 -6.24 24.12 -20.46
CA ASP A 251 -5.66 24.39 -19.14
C ASP A 251 -6.76 24.89 -18.19
N THR A 252 -7.34 23.96 -17.45
CA THR A 252 -8.43 24.21 -16.49
C THR A 252 -8.10 25.32 -15.47
N LEU A 253 -6.83 25.52 -15.12
CA LEU A 253 -6.46 26.41 -14.02
C LEU A 253 -6.11 27.84 -14.48
N THR A 254 -5.68 28.03 -15.72
CA THR A 254 -5.20 29.34 -16.19
C THR A 254 -6.01 29.91 -17.33
N SER A 255 -6.77 29.10 -18.08
CA SER A 255 -7.61 29.54 -19.19
C SER A 255 -8.99 30.04 -18.73
N LEU A 256 -9.56 31.02 -19.45
CA LEU A 256 -10.90 31.59 -19.21
C LEU A 256 -11.95 31.15 -20.23
N ASP A 257 -11.54 30.49 -21.31
CA ASP A 257 -12.39 30.25 -22.48
C ASP A 257 -13.66 29.43 -22.16
N ARG A 258 -13.60 28.59 -21.10
CA ARG A 258 -14.68 27.70 -20.66
C ARG A 258 -15.11 27.95 -19.20
N TRP A 259 -14.82 29.11 -18.67
CA TRP A 259 -15.13 29.41 -17.28
C TRP A 259 -16.62 29.53 -16.97
N ASP A 260 -17.44 29.78 -17.96
CA ASP A 260 -18.89 29.94 -17.79
C ASP A 260 -19.67 28.61 -18.06
N ASP A 261 -18.96 27.52 -18.40
CA ASP A 261 -19.56 26.18 -18.56
C ASP A 261 -19.88 25.59 -17.18
N ASN A 262 -21.09 25.03 -17.01
CA ASN A 262 -21.52 24.41 -15.75
C ASN A 262 -22.05 23.00 -16.01
N PHE A 263 -21.88 22.12 -15.02
CA PHE A 263 -22.15 20.69 -15.15
C PHE A 263 -23.00 20.17 -13.99
N ASP A 264 -23.78 19.11 -14.25
CA ASP A 264 -24.59 18.46 -13.23
C ASP A 264 -23.75 17.49 -12.39
N VAL A 265 -22.74 16.86 -13.00
CA VAL A 265 -21.84 15.91 -12.36
C VAL A 265 -20.38 16.21 -12.73
N VAL A 266 -19.51 16.24 -11.72
CA VAL A 266 -18.06 16.32 -11.90
C VAL A 266 -17.36 15.17 -11.19
N LEU A 267 -16.55 14.42 -11.93
CA LEU A 267 -15.76 13.28 -11.41
C LEU A 267 -14.29 13.52 -11.74
N ALA A 268 -13.43 13.55 -10.75
CA ALA A 268 -12.04 13.95 -11.00
C ALA A 268 -11.01 13.31 -10.06
N ASN A 269 -9.85 13.03 -10.64
CA ASN A 269 -8.60 12.84 -9.90
C ASN A 269 -7.55 13.84 -10.42
N PRO A 270 -7.60 15.11 -9.97
CA PRO A 270 -6.71 16.13 -10.46
C PRO A 270 -5.24 15.90 -10.04
N PRO A 271 -4.26 16.50 -10.74
CA PRO A 271 -2.85 16.33 -10.41
C PRO A 271 -2.52 16.91 -9.02
N PHE A 272 -1.72 16.17 -8.23
CA PHE A 272 -1.30 16.59 -6.88
C PHE A 272 0.00 17.40 -6.87
N MET A 273 0.66 17.53 -8.02
CA MET A 273 1.92 18.22 -8.15
C MET A 273 1.73 19.64 -8.69
N THR A 274 2.33 20.58 -8.00
CA THR A 274 2.38 21.98 -8.43
C THR A 274 3.77 22.30 -8.97
N PRO A 275 3.92 22.93 -10.14
CA PRO A 275 5.21 23.35 -10.68
C PRO A 275 6.00 24.22 -9.71
N LYS A 276 7.35 24.21 -9.83
CA LYS A 276 8.20 25.13 -9.06
C LYS A 276 7.79 26.57 -9.36
N GLY A 277 7.48 27.36 -8.32
CA GLY A 277 6.97 28.70 -8.46
C GLY A 277 5.44 28.82 -8.32
N GLY A 278 4.71 27.71 -8.31
CA GLY A 278 3.25 27.66 -8.22
C GLY A 278 2.55 27.93 -9.55
N ILE A 279 1.23 27.95 -9.50
CA ILE A 279 0.36 28.31 -10.62
C ILE A 279 -0.09 29.75 -10.43
N ASN A 280 -0.21 30.51 -11.52
CA ASN A 280 -0.79 31.84 -11.52
C ASN A 280 -2.21 31.76 -12.10
N PRO A 281 -3.22 31.48 -11.26
CA PRO A 281 -4.60 31.37 -11.72
C PRO A 281 -5.14 32.77 -12.11
N HIS A 282 -6.19 32.79 -12.91
CA HIS A 282 -6.90 34.05 -13.14
C HIS A 282 -7.71 34.50 -11.91
N LYS A 283 -8.20 35.74 -11.93
CA LYS A 283 -8.81 36.39 -10.74
C LYS A 283 -10.21 35.89 -10.36
N ARG A 284 -10.81 35.00 -11.12
CA ARG A 284 -12.17 34.48 -10.86
C ARG A 284 -12.21 33.35 -9.81
N TYR A 285 -11.06 32.77 -9.44
CA TYR A 285 -10.98 31.82 -8.33
C TYR A 285 -11.39 32.46 -7.01
N ARG A 286 -12.11 31.74 -6.16
CA ARG A 286 -12.60 32.20 -4.87
C ARG A 286 -11.54 32.08 -3.77
N VAL A 287 -10.66 31.08 -3.88
CA VAL A 287 -9.57 30.84 -2.95
C VAL A 287 -8.26 31.33 -3.55
N ASP A 288 -7.60 32.27 -2.87
CA ASP A 288 -6.25 32.70 -3.27
C ASP A 288 -5.24 31.58 -2.99
N ALA A 289 -4.85 30.86 -4.02
CA ALA A 289 -3.95 29.74 -3.96
C ALA A 289 -3.04 29.65 -5.20
N LYS A 290 -1.89 29.01 -5.03
CA LYS A 290 -0.95 28.66 -6.11
C LYS A 290 -0.75 27.14 -6.23
N ARG A 291 -1.56 26.37 -5.53
CA ARG A 291 -1.49 24.91 -5.46
C ARG A 291 -2.56 24.30 -6.34
N ALA A 292 -2.15 23.39 -7.24
CA ALA A 292 -3.06 22.74 -8.19
C ALA A 292 -4.23 22.08 -7.48
N GLU A 293 -3.95 21.31 -6.43
CA GLU A 293 -4.93 20.55 -5.67
C GLU A 293 -6.00 21.42 -4.99
N VAL A 294 -5.64 22.66 -4.59
CA VAL A 294 -6.60 23.63 -4.03
C VAL A 294 -7.45 24.25 -5.14
N LEU A 295 -6.80 24.67 -6.22
CA LEU A 295 -7.46 25.33 -7.35
C LEU A 295 -8.44 24.41 -8.07
N PHE A 296 -8.12 23.11 -8.25
CA PHE A 296 -9.06 22.18 -8.87
C PHE A 296 -10.33 21.97 -8.03
N VAL A 297 -10.20 21.88 -6.71
CA VAL A 297 -11.40 21.74 -5.86
C VAL A 297 -12.25 23.02 -5.90
N ASP A 298 -11.63 24.20 -5.90
CA ASP A 298 -12.33 25.49 -6.06
C ASP A 298 -13.04 25.57 -7.42
N TYR A 299 -12.30 25.22 -8.51
CA TYR A 299 -12.85 25.15 -9.87
C TYR A 299 -14.10 24.24 -9.93
N ILE A 300 -13.99 23.01 -9.41
CA ILE A 300 -15.10 22.04 -9.45
C ILE A 300 -16.31 22.56 -8.66
N ALA A 301 -16.09 23.13 -7.47
CA ALA A 301 -17.17 23.69 -6.69
C ALA A 301 -17.89 24.84 -7.40
N GLU A 302 -17.15 25.67 -8.16
CA GLU A 302 -17.72 26.80 -8.94
C GLU A 302 -18.50 26.32 -10.15
N HIS A 303 -17.98 25.30 -10.89
CA HIS A 303 -18.56 24.84 -12.16
C HIS A 303 -19.68 23.80 -12.00
N LEU A 304 -20.07 23.47 -10.78
CA LEU A 304 -21.27 22.65 -10.55
C LEU A 304 -22.55 23.51 -10.68
N ASN A 305 -23.54 22.98 -11.37
CA ASN A 305 -24.90 23.49 -11.37
C ASN A 305 -25.44 23.65 -9.93
N PRO A 306 -26.50 24.45 -9.69
CA PRO A 306 -27.10 24.62 -8.35
C PRO A 306 -27.49 23.32 -7.65
N THR A 307 -27.82 22.26 -8.40
CA THR A 307 -28.16 20.91 -7.92
C THR A 307 -27.06 19.91 -8.22
N GLY A 308 -25.87 20.38 -8.62
CA GLY A 308 -24.76 19.55 -9.09
C GLY A 308 -24.07 18.76 -7.97
N ARG A 309 -23.48 17.63 -8.38
CA ARG A 309 -22.77 16.68 -7.52
C ARG A 309 -21.35 16.43 -8.03
N ALA A 310 -20.43 16.15 -7.11
CA ALA A 310 -19.07 15.77 -7.49
C ALA A 310 -18.46 14.75 -6.55
N ALA A 311 -17.53 13.96 -7.09
CA ALA A 311 -16.59 13.18 -6.32
C ALA A 311 -15.16 13.50 -6.79
N ILE A 312 -14.30 13.89 -5.84
CA ILE A 312 -12.97 14.42 -6.14
C ILE A 312 -11.94 13.70 -5.30
N ILE A 313 -10.95 13.07 -5.93
CA ILE A 313 -9.78 12.53 -5.21
C ILE A 313 -8.84 13.69 -4.90
N VAL A 314 -8.45 13.79 -3.65
CA VAL A 314 -7.54 14.85 -3.16
C VAL A 314 -6.40 14.26 -2.32
N PRO A 315 -5.21 14.85 -2.34
CA PRO A 315 -4.17 14.49 -1.39
C PRO A 315 -4.62 14.87 0.02
N GLU A 316 -4.23 14.10 1.00
CA GLU A 316 -4.70 14.26 2.37
C GLU A 316 -4.41 15.65 2.97
N GLY A 317 -3.45 16.40 2.40
CA GLY A 317 -3.19 17.80 2.74
C GLY A 317 -4.44 18.70 2.68
N ILE A 318 -5.34 18.47 1.74
CA ILE A 318 -6.60 19.20 1.60
C ILE A 318 -7.44 19.12 2.89
N VAL A 319 -7.51 17.92 3.49
CA VAL A 319 -8.41 17.69 4.63
C VAL A 319 -7.87 18.21 5.97
N PHE A 320 -6.57 18.50 6.11
CA PHE A 320 -6.03 18.88 7.44
C PHE A 320 -4.98 20.02 7.47
N GLN A 321 -4.34 20.40 6.36
CA GLN A 321 -3.26 21.40 6.42
C GLN A 321 -3.75 22.75 6.97
N SER A 322 -2.91 23.41 7.80
CA SER A 322 -3.23 24.66 8.49
C SER A 322 -2.95 25.93 7.67
N GLN A 323 -2.34 25.79 6.48
CA GLN A 323 -2.07 26.93 5.61
C GLN A 323 -3.38 27.60 5.17
N THR A 324 -3.36 28.92 5.04
CA THR A 324 -4.55 29.76 4.79
C THR A 324 -5.38 29.31 3.61
N ALA A 325 -4.76 29.00 2.48
CA ALA A 325 -5.46 28.54 1.28
C ALA A 325 -6.28 27.25 1.53
N TYR A 326 -5.69 26.26 2.18
CA TYR A 326 -6.36 25.01 2.52
C TYR A 326 -7.51 25.21 3.52
N LYS A 327 -7.29 26.04 4.54
CA LYS A 327 -8.32 26.38 5.52
C LYS A 327 -9.49 27.13 4.86
N ASN A 328 -9.21 28.11 3.99
CA ASN A 328 -10.24 28.86 3.28
C ASN A 328 -11.05 27.96 2.34
N LEU A 329 -10.39 27.02 1.64
CA LEU A 329 -11.07 26.05 0.80
C LEU A 329 -12.05 25.19 1.63
N ARG A 330 -11.58 24.58 2.71
CA ARG A 330 -12.45 23.77 3.60
C ARG A 330 -13.58 24.59 4.20
N LYS A 331 -13.30 25.82 4.61
CA LYS A 331 -14.33 26.75 5.10
C LYS A 331 -15.41 26.97 4.05
N MET A 332 -15.03 27.27 2.81
CA MET A 332 -15.96 27.44 1.70
C MET A 332 -16.83 26.17 1.50
N LEU A 333 -16.21 24.99 1.43
CA LEU A 333 -16.91 23.74 1.20
C LEU A 333 -17.93 23.41 2.29
N VAL A 334 -17.62 23.74 3.54
CA VAL A 334 -18.48 23.43 4.71
C VAL A 334 -19.56 24.50 4.89
N ASP A 335 -19.18 25.80 4.96
CA ASP A 335 -20.08 26.89 5.30
C ASP A 335 -21.12 27.17 4.20
N GLU A 336 -20.75 26.96 2.92
CA GLU A 336 -21.65 27.17 1.79
C GLU A 336 -22.48 25.92 1.43
N GLY A 337 -22.31 24.83 2.19
CA GLY A 337 -23.09 23.61 1.99
C GLY A 337 -22.80 22.91 0.68
N TYR A 338 -21.53 22.70 0.37
CA TYR A 338 -21.11 21.89 -0.77
C TYR A 338 -20.78 20.46 -0.36
N LEU A 339 -20.03 20.28 0.75
CA LEU A 339 -19.50 19.00 1.19
C LEU A 339 -20.52 18.26 2.08
N TYR A 340 -20.80 16.99 1.76
CA TYR A 340 -21.62 16.11 2.60
C TYR A 340 -20.90 14.85 3.07
N GLY A 341 -19.77 14.50 2.41
CA GLY A 341 -19.06 13.30 2.77
C GLY A 341 -17.56 13.35 2.47
N VAL A 342 -16.79 12.59 3.22
CA VAL A 342 -15.35 12.37 3.03
C VAL A 342 -15.02 10.91 3.22
N ILE A 343 -14.35 10.30 2.21
CA ILE A 343 -13.84 8.92 2.30
C ILE A 343 -12.32 8.99 2.42
N SER A 344 -11.76 8.46 3.52
CA SER A 344 -10.30 8.31 3.66
C SER A 344 -9.87 6.99 3.05
N LEU A 345 -8.97 7.03 2.05
CA LEU A 345 -8.46 5.85 1.36
C LEU A 345 -7.22 5.26 2.08
N PRO A 346 -6.95 3.95 1.97
CA PRO A 346 -5.74 3.35 2.50
C PRO A 346 -4.47 3.94 1.86
N SER A 347 -3.38 4.01 2.62
CA SER A 347 -2.08 4.38 2.06
C SER A 347 -1.64 3.33 1.05
N GLY A 348 -1.23 3.76 -0.17
CA GLY A 348 -0.77 2.84 -1.21
C GLY A 348 -1.84 2.40 -2.21
N VAL A 349 -3.08 2.93 -2.16
CA VAL A 349 -4.09 2.70 -3.21
C VAL A 349 -3.55 3.05 -4.60
N PHE A 350 -2.67 4.05 -4.68
CA PHE A 350 -2.05 4.49 -5.94
C PHE A 350 -0.67 3.88 -6.19
N ASN A 351 -0.29 2.82 -5.48
CA ASN A 351 0.96 2.11 -5.79
C ASN A 351 0.88 1.46 -7.18
N PRO A 352 2.00 1.42 -7.95
CA PRO A 352 3.35 1.90 -7.61
C PRO A 352 3.59 3.39 -7.86
N TYR A 353 2.60 4.15 -8.32
CA TYR A 353 2.77 5.54 -8.78
C TYR A 353 3.02 6.53 -7.64
N SER A 354 2.34 6.35 -6.52
CA SER A 354 2.41 7.28 -5.39
C SER A 354 2.07 6.60 -4.07
N GLY A 355 2.93 6.79 -3.07
CA GLY A 355 2.64 6.46 -1.68
C GLY A 355 1.85 7.56 -0.95
N VAL A 356 1.39 8.60 -1.64
CA VAL A 356 0.63 9.71 -1.03
C VAL A 356 -0.72 9.17 -0.59
N LYS A 357 -1.03 9.36 0.69
CA LYS A 357 -2.37 9.06 1.21
C LYS A 357 -3.37 10.08 0.68
N THR A 358 -4.54 9.59 0.28
CA THR A 358 -5.58 10.39 -0.38
C THR A 358 -6.92 10.23 0.32
N SER A 359 -7.81 11.18 0.03
CA SER A 359 -9.22 11.12 0.43
C SER A 359 -10.10 11.48 -0.76
N ILE A 360 -11.37 11.07 -0.72
CA ILE A 360 -12.38 11.50 -1.68
C ILE A 360 -13.28 12.51 -1.00
N LEU A 361 -13.46 13.67 -1.61
CA LEU A 361 -14.46 14.67 -1.23
C LEU A 361 -15.73 14.39 -2.03
N LEU A 362 -16.86 14.27 -1.34
CA LEU A 362 -18.18 14.08 -1.92
C LEU A 362 -18.99 15.37 -1.77
N ILE A 363 -19.33 15.96 -2.89
CA ILE A 363 -20.08 17.21 -2.99
C ILE A 363 -21.47 16.94 -3.53
N ASP A 364 -22.48 17.51 -2.91
CA ASP A 364 -23.86 17.59 -3.40
C ASP A 364 -24.46 18.90 -2.90
N LYS A 365 -24.64 19.88 -3.80
CA LYS A 365 -25.07 21.22 -3.44
C LYS A 365 -26.50 21.27 -2.88
N THR A 366 -27.33 20.30 -3.16
CA THR A 366 -28.71 20.20 -2.61
C THR A 366 -28.65 19.52 -1.25
N PHE A 367 -28.17 18.29 -1.20
CA PHE A 367 -28.16 17.49 0.02
C PHE A 367 -27.34 18.16 1.14
N ALA A 368 -26.17 18.70 0.81
CA ALA A 368 -25.32 19.35 1.79
C ALA A 368 -25.91 20.65 2.37
N LYS A 369 -26.78 21.36 1.65
CA LYS A 369 -27.46 22.55 2.18
C LYS A 369 -28.58 22.18 3.17
N GLU A 370 -29.23 21.07 2.94
CA GLU A 370 -30.34 20.57 3.74
C GLU A 370 -29.86 19.82 5.01
N ASN A 371 -28.61 19.40 5.03
CA ASN A 371 -28.03 18.60 6.10
C ASN A 371 -26.93 19.36 6.87
N ASP A 372 -27.05 19.44 8.21
CA ASP A 372 -26.12 20.12 9.10
C ASP A 372 -24.88 19.28 9.47
N SER A 373 -24.76 18.08 8.95
CA SER A 373 -23.66 17.16 9.27
C SER A 373 -22.91 16.70 8.03
N ILE A 374 -21.70 16.22 8.24
CA ILE A 374 -20.82 15.62 7.22
C ILE A 374 -20.49 14.19 7.66
N LEU A 375 -20.62 13.26 6.73
CA LEU A 375 -20.29 11.86 6.92
C LEU A 375 -18.81 11.59 6.59
N PHE A 376 -18.11 10.95 7.49
CA PHE A 376 -16.73 10.49 7.32
C PHE A 376 -16.68 8.96 7.32
N VAL A 377 -16.11 8.36 6.28
CA VAL A 377 -15.95 6.91 6.20
C VAL A 377 -14.49 6.59 5.93
N LYS A 378 -13.92 5.63 6.66
CA LYS A 378 -12.57 5.16 6.45
C LYS A 378 -12.61 3.81 5.74
N LEU A 379 -12.12 3.77 4.51
CA LEU A 379 -11.91 2.54 3.75
C LEU A 379 -10.55 1.95 4.15
N ASN A 380 -10.51 0.74 4.74
CA ASN A 380 -9.26 0.08 5.12
C ASN A 380 -8.83 -0.95 4.09
N ASN A 381 -9.78 -1.64 3.45
CA ASN A 381 -9.52 -2.66 2.44
C ASN A 381 -10.33 -2.37 1.18
N ASP A 382 -9.66 -1.96 0.12
CA ASP A 382 -10.27 -1.69 -1.18
C ASP A 382 -10.34 -2.93 -2.11
N GLY A 383 -10.01 -4.13 -1.58
CA GLY A 383 -9.99 -5.39 -2.32
C GLY A 383 -8.65 -5.70 -2.97
N TYR A 384 -7.61 -4.93 -2.67
CA TYR A 384 -6.26 -5.13 -3.23
C TYR A 384 -5.21 -4.96 -2.13
N ASP A 385 -4.10 -5.73 -2.21
CA ASP A 385 -2.97 -5.52 -1.33
C ASP A 385 -2.33 -4.13 -1.56
N LEU A 386 -1.58 -3.63 -0.59
CA LEU A 386 -0.93 -2.32 -0.66
C LEU A 386 0.48 -2.39 -1.26
N GLY A 387 0.86 -3.52 -1.81
CA GLY A 387 2.13 -3.73 -2.50
C GLY A 387 2.21 -3.00 -3.86
N ALA A 388 3.39 -2.99 -4.46
CA ALA A 388 3.62 -2.32 -5.75
C ALA A 388 2.80 -2.90 -6.91
N GLN A 389 2.36 -4.15 -6.84
CA GLN A 389 1.57 -4.82 -7.89
C GLN A 389 0.05 -4.77 -7.66
N ARG A 390 -0.40 -4.34 -6.49
CA ARG A 390 -1.82 -4.22 -6.18
C ARG A 390 -2.61 -5.47 -6.54
N ARG A 391 -2.29 -6.60 -5.91
CA ARG A 391 -2.97 -7.88 -6.15
C ARG A 391 -4.33 -7.90 -5.47
N GLU A 392 -5.29 -8.53 -6.12
CA GLU A 392 -6.64 -8.69 -5.57
C GLU A 392 -6.61 -9.56 -4.29
N ILE A 393 -7.28 -9.08 -3.23
CA ILE A 393 -7.44 -9.78 -1.96
C ILE A 393 -8.91 -9.83 -1.55
N LYS A 394 -9.27 -10.78 -0.70
CA LYS A 394 -10.65 -10.92 -0.20
C LYS A 394 -10.99 -9.84 0.83
N GLY A 395 -12.29 -9.57 0.98
CA GLY A 395 -12.82 -8.71 2.03
C GLY A 395 -12.85 -7.22 1.69
N SER A 396 -13.05 -6.88 0.40
CA SER A 396 -13.26 -5.48 -0.02
C SER A 396 -14.42 -4.83 0.75
N GLU A 397 -14.15 -3.66 1.34
CA GLU A 397 -15.14 -2.84 2.05
C GLU A 397 -15.90 -1.86 1.10
N ILE A 398 -15.57 -1.84 -0.20
CA ILE A 398 -16.19 -0.93 -1.18
C ILE A 398 -17.71 -1.06 -1.22
N PRO A 399 -18.32 -2.26 -1.27
CA PRO A 399 -19.78 -2.39 -1.29
C PRO A 399 -20.43 -1.80 -0.03
N ASP A 400 -19.79 -1.96 1.14
CA ASP A 400 -20.27 -1.41 2.39
C ASP A 400 -20.20 0.11 2.37
N VAL A 401 -19.10 0.70 1.89
CA VAL A 401 -18.94 2.15 1.75
C VAL A 401 -20.04 2.75 0.85
N ILE A 402 -20.34 2.12 -0.29
CA ILE A 402 -21.41 2.56 -1.19
C ILE A 402 -22.76 2.53 -0.47
N ASN A 403 -23.07 1.45 0.22
CA ASN A 403 -24.33 1.32 0.96
C ASN A 403 -24.45 2.34 2.10
N ILE A 404 -23.36 2.60 2.84
CA ILE A 404 -23.32 3.61 3.90
C ILE A 404 -23.69 4.99 3.36
N PHE A 405 -23.16 5.41 2.22
CA PHE A 405 -23.49 6.71 1.62
C PHE A 405 -24.93 6.76 1.11
N LYS A 406 -25.43 5.68 0.49
CA LYS A 406 -26.84 5.57 0.08
C LYS A 406 -27.78 5.66 1.28
N ASP A 407 -27.51 4.89 2.34
CA ASP A 407 -28.33 4.90 3.56
C ASP A 407 -28.31 6.27 4.26
N TYR A 408 -27.16 6.95 4.25
CA TYR A 408 -27.04 8.31 4.78
C TYR A 408 -27.85 9.32 3.98
N GLN A 409 -27.83 9.24 2.65
CA GLN A 409 -28.63 10.09 1.77
C GLN A 409 -30.13 9.79 1.90
N ASP A 410 -30.51 8.55 2.17
CA ASP A 410 -31.88 8.12 2.44
C ASP A 410 -32.36 8.51 3.87
N GLY A 411 -31.51 9.14 4.70
CA GLY A 411 -31.81 9.53 6.06
C GLY A 411 -31.86 8.38 7.07
N LYS A 412 -31.27 7.23 6.74
CA LYS A 412 -31.16 6.07 7.65
C LYS A 412 -30.01 6.26 8.64
N ASP A 413 -30.10 5.60 9.80
CA ASP A 413 -29.02 5.62 10.80
C ASP A 413 -27.84 4.74 10.37
N VAL A 414 -26.66 5.35 10.24
CA VAL A 414 -25.40 4.68 9.86
C VAL A 414 -24.33 4.76 10.96
N VAL A 415 -24.64 5.34 12.14
CA VAL A 415 -23.67 5.61 13.23
C VAL A 415 -23.09 4.32 13.83
N ALA A 416 -23.86 3.25 13.88
CA ALA A 416 -23.44 1.98 14.47
C ALA A 416 -22.40 1.21 13.65
N GLN A 417 -22.05 1.66 12.43
CA GLN A 417 -21.11 0.95 11.56
C GLN A 417 -19.65 1.28 11.92
N LYS A 418 -18.82 0.28 11.88
CA LYS A 418 -17.37 0.41 12.08
C LYS A 418 -16.78 1.36 11.02
N ASN A 419 -15.84 2.22 11.41
CA ASN A 419 -15.16 3.17 10.52
C ASN A 419 -16.03 4.34 10.00
N VAL A 420 -17.20 4.57 10.60
CA VAL A 420 -18.13 5.67 10.29
C VAL A 420 -18.09 6.72 11.40
N VAL A 421 -18.08 7.99 11.01
CA VAL A 421 -18.21 9.13 11.92
C VAL A 421 -19.08 10.18 11.28
N ILE A 422 -20.07 10.70 12.00
CA ILE A 422 -20.87 11.86 11.60
C ILE A 422 -20.47 13.04 12.47
N ALA A 423 -20.15 14.17 11.87
CA ALA A 423 -19.81 15.39 12.59
C ALA A 423 -20.69 16.56 12.16
N LEU A 424 -21.15 17.35 13.13
CA LEU A 424 -21.90 18.58 12.83
C LEU A 424 -20.98 19.62 12.19
N LYS A 425 -21.44 20.34 11.19
CA LYS A 425 -20.71 21.44 10.55
C LYS A 425 -20.24 22.50 11.56
N SER A 426 -21.05 22.77 12.58
CA SER A 426 -20.69 23.66 13.68
C SER A 426 -19.47 23.18 14.48
N ASP A 427 -19.31 21.87 14.67
CA ASP A 427 -18.17 21.33 15.40
C ASP A 427 -16.91 21.28 14.52
N ILE A 428 -17.10 21.03 13.22
CA ILE A 428 -16.03 21.16 12.22
C ILE A 428 -15.49 22.58 12.17
N ALA A 429 -16.38 23.59 12.17
CA ALA A 429 -15.97 24.99 12.20
C ALA A 429 -15.18 25.36 13.47
N LYS A 430 -15.56 24.84 14.65
CA LYS A 430 -14.82 25.02 15.91
C LYS A 430 -13.41 24.42 15.87
N GLN A 431 -13.20 23.40 15.04
CA GLN A 431 -11.90 22.73 14.87
C GLN A 431 -11.18 23.14 13.57
N GLU A 432 -11.29 24.42 13.20
CA GLU A 432 -10.59 25.02 12.05
C GLU A 432 -10.88 24.33 10.71
N TYR A 433 -12.09 23.81 10.55
CA TYR A 433 -12.57 23.12 9.35
C TYR A 433 -11.71 21.90 8.97
N ILE A 434 -11.14 21.20 9.95
CA ILE A 434 -10.39 19.97 9.66
C ILE A 434 -11.38 18.87 9.27
N LEU A 435 -11.12 18.20 8.13
CA LEU A 435 -11.99 17.16 7.55
C LEU A 435 -11.41 15.75 7.78
N VAL A 436 -11.04 15.45 9.02
CA VAL A 436 -10.53 14.13 9.46
C VAL A 436 -11.52 13.55 10.45
N GLY A 437 -12.24 12.50 10.06
CA GLY A 437 -13.34 11.91 10.82
C GLY A 437 -12.97 11.49 12.23
N GLU A 438 -11.77 10.93 12.43
CA GLU A 438 -11.32 10.47 13.74
C GLU A 438 -11.29 11.59 14.82
N ARG A 439 -11.19 12.87 14.40
CA ARG A 439 -11.27 14.02 15.33
C ARG A 439 -12.65 14.21 15.94
N TYR A 440 -13.68 13.72 15.28
CA TYR A 440 -15.08 13.88 15.64
C TYR A 440 -15.68 12.58 16.21
N LYS A 441 -14.89 11.51 16.27
CA LYS A 441 -15.33 10.29 16.96
C LYS A 441 -15.69 10.65 18.40
N ILE A 442 -16.97 10.60 18.69
CA ILE A 442 -17.45 10.66 20.06
C ILE A 442 -16.96 9.36 20.69
N VAL A 443 -15.98 9.43 21.58
CA VAL A 443 -15.73 8.31 22.50
C VAL A 443 -17.06 8.16 23.22
N SER A 444 -17.77 7.06 22.94
CA SER A 444 -19.10 6.83 23.52
C SER A 444 -18.95 6.85 25.04
N THR A 445 -19.37 7.93 25.64
CA THR A 445 -19.40 8.08 27.12
C THR A 445 -20.51 7.23 27.74
N GLU A 446 -21.34 6.60 26.90
CA GLU A 446 -22.51 5.86 27.35
C GLU A 446 -22.21 4.46 27.92
N ASN A 447 -21.02 3.91 27.70
CA ASN A 447 -20.65 2.58 28.20
C ASN A 447 -19.49 2.56 29.21
N THR A 448 -18.94 3.70 29.61
CA THR A 448 -17.86 3.70 30.61
C THR A 448 -18.43 3.70 32.03
N ASN A 449 -17.99 2.75 32.86
CA ASN A 449 -18.35 2.68 34.28
C ASN A 449 -17.77 3.85 35.12
N TYR A 450 -16.94 4.71 34.50
CA TYR A 450 -16.19 5.75 35.19
C TYR A 450 -16.24 7.09 34.43
N PRO A 451 -16.13 8.24 35.15
CA PRO A 451 -16.12 9.56 34.51
C PRO A 451 -14.95 9.75 33.58
N ILE A 452 -15.18 10.28 32.37
CA ILE A 452 -14.13 10.65 31.42
C ILE A 452 -13.53 11.99 31.85
N VAL A 453 -12.20 12.03 31.96
CA VAL A 453 -11.41 13.22 32.27
C VAL A 453 -10.44 13.54 31.14
N ARG A 454 -9.99 14.78 31.07
CA ARG A 454 -8.86 15.17 30.22
C ARG A 454 -7.55 15.04 31.01
N LEU A 455 -6.46 14.71 30.33
CA LEU A 455 -5.16 14.57 30.97
C LEU A 455 -4.78 15.88 31.72
N ARG A 456 -5.09 17.06 31.17
CA ARG A 456 -4.83 18.35 31.83
C ARG A 456 -5.51 18.53 33.18
N ASP A 457 -6.61 17.84 33.42
CA ASP A 457 -7.39 18.02 34.64
C ASP A 457 -6.77 17.26 35.84
N VAL A 458 -5.82 16.34 35.55
CA VAL A 458 -5.30 15.40 36.52
C VAL A 458 -3.76 15.24 36.48
N CYS A 459 -3.10 15.76 35.42
CA CYS A 459 -1.64 15.67 35.24
C CYS A 459 -1.08 17.00 34.73
N SER A 460 0.20 17.21 34.97
CA SER A 460 1.00 18.24 34.34
C SER A 460 1.92 17.66 33.28
N VAL A 461 2.34 18.47 32.31
CA VAL A 461 3.19 18.03 31.20
C VAL A 461 4.34 19.01 30.98
N ASN A 462 5.58 18.51 31.03
CA ASN A 462 6.80 19.29 30.77
C ASN A 462 7.02 20.48 31.72
N ASP A 463 6.69 20.35 32.97
CA ASP A 463 6.78 21.42 33.98
C ASP A 463 8.18 21.96 34.19
N GLU A 464 9.19 21.09 34.02
CA GLU A 464 10.56 21.43 34.32
C GLU A 464 11.44 21.27 33.09
N THR A 465 12.29 22.28 32.87
CA THR A 465 13.30 22.26 31.80
C THR A 465 14.65 22.66 32.36
N CYS A 466 15.70 22.12 31.73
CA CYS A 466 17.09 22.37 32.10
C CYS A 466 17.89 22.75 30.85
N ASP A 467 18.90 23.57 31.03
CA ASP A 467 19.93 23.82 30.03
C ASP A 467 21.09 22.84 30.30
N ALA A 468 21.05 21.69 29.63
CA ALA A 468 22.03 20.63 29.79
C ALA A 468 23.48 21.06 29.48
N SER A 469 23.66 22.12 28.68
CA SER A 469 25.00 22.64 28.37
C SER A 469 25.75 23.21 29.57
N LYS A 470 25.04 23.50 30.68
CA LYS A 470 25.61 24.01 31.95
C LYS A 470 25.99 22.90 32.93
N LEU A 471 25.67 21.66 32.62
CA LEU A 471 26.01 20.50 33.45
C LEU A 471 27.43 20.02 33.12
N GLU A 472 28.14 19.52 34.11
CA GLU A 472 29.44 18.88 33.90
C GLU A 472 29.26 17.58 33.09
N ASN A 473 28.42 16.69 33.57
CA ASN A 473 27.98 15.46 32.90
C ASN A 473 26.51 15.21 33.21
N PHE A 474 25.81 14.55 32.28
CA PHE A 474 24.42 14.14 32.46
C PHE A 474 24.11 12.88 31.69
N ILE A 475 23.05 12.17 32.10
CA ILE A 475 22.52 11.01 31.38
C ILE A 475 21.48 11.53 30.41
N TYR A 476 21.70 11.33 29.10
CA TYR A 476 20.78 11.75 28.07
C TYR A 476 19.85 10.60 27.69
N VAL A 477 18.54 10.85 27.79
CA VAL A 477 17.49 9.91 27.39
C VAL A 477 16.77 10.46 26.16
N ASP A 478 17.07 9.91 24.98
CA ASP A 478 16.33 10.18 23.75
C ASP A 478 15.32 9.05 23.46
N ILE A 479 14.57 9.17 22.34
CA ILE A 479 13.52 8.19 22.00
C ILE A 479 14.12 6.79 21.77
N SER A 480 15.33 6.69 21.25
CA SER A 480 16.00 5.41 21.00
C SER A 480 16.49 4.73 22.29
N ALA A 481 16.56 5.46 23.39
CA ALA A 481 16.90 4.90 24.69
C ALA A 481 15.72 4.17 25.36
N VAL A 482 14.51 4.25 24.81
CA VAL A 482 13.32 3.57 25.32
C VAL A 482 13.03 2.33 24.48
N ASP A 483 12.99 1.18 25.11
CA ASP A 483 12.50 -0.07 24.53
C ASP A 483 10.98 0.02 24.36
N ASN A 484 10.51 0.10 23.12
CA ASN A 484 9.10 0.28 22.79
C ASN A 484 8.22 -0.96 23.05
N GLN A 485 8.83 -2.13 23.29
CA GLN A 485 8.10 -3.36 23.66
C GLN A 485 7.90 -3.47 25.16
N ARG A 486 8.90 -3.05 25.95
CA ARG A 486 8.92 -3.24 27.40
C ARG A 486 8.81 -1.94 28.21
N GLY A 487 8.95 -0.79 27.56
CA GLY A 487 8.98 0.50 28.25
C GLY A 487 10.20 0.75 29.13
N ASN A 488 11.26 -0.06 29.00
CA ASN A 488 12.50 0.10 29.75
C ASN A 488 13.35 1.24 29.22
N ILE A 489 13.97 2.00 30.13
CA ILE A 489 14.84 3.12 29.76
C ILE A 489 16.31 2.67 29.91
N ASN A 490 17.08 2.86 28.83
CA ASN A 490 18.51 2.69 28.84
C ASN A 490 19.21 3.98 29.35
N TYR A 491 19.84 3.92 30.49
CA TYR A 491 20.54 5.04 31.14
C TYR A 491 22.05 5.08 30.86
N SER A 492 22.56 4.34 29.90
CA SER A 492 23.99 4.22 29.62
C SER A 492 24.60 5.41 28.86
N ASN A 493 23.79 6.27 28.24
CA ASN A 493 24.27 7.39 27.43
C ASN A 493 24.64 8.59 28.32
N ILE A 494 25.89 8.68 28.73
CA ILE A 494 26.43 9.77 29.54
C ILE A 494 27.12 10.77 28.61
N LEU A 495 26.70 12.01 28.63
CA LEU A 495 27.24 13.11 27.82
C LEU A 495 27.82 14.22 28.70
N SER A 496 28.87 14.90 28.23
CA SER A 496 29.35 16.15 28.77
C SER A 496 28.38 17.29 28.38
N GLY A 497 28.23 18.27 29.27
CA GLY A 497 27.42 19.44 28.96
C GLY A 497 27.85 20.18 27.69
N LYS A 498 29.16 20.15 27.35
CA LYS A 498 29.66 20.74 26.09
C LYS A 498 29.15 20.04 24.83
N ASP A 499 28.82 18.75 24.94
CA ASP A 499 28.33 17.91 23.86
C ASP A 499 26.80 17.76 23.90
N ALA A 500 26.13 18.55 24.74
CA ALA A 500 24.69 18.45 24.94
C ALA A 500 23.89 18.76 23.65
N PRO A 501 23.09 17.80 23.15
CA PRO A 501 22.18 18.08 22.04
C PRO A 501 21.20 19.21 22.39
N SER A 502 20.86 20.06 21.43
CA SER A 502 19.90 21.15 21.63
C SER A 502 18.54 20.70 22.15
N ARG A 503 18.22 19.40 21.93
CA ARG A 503 16.99 18.74 22.38
C ARG A 503 17.08 18.20 23.83
N ALA A 504 18.23 18.20 24.49
CA ALA A 504 18.38 17.73 25.85
C ALA A 504 17.88 18.79 26.84
N ARG A 505 16.57 18.79 27.13
CA ARG A 505 15.94 19.87 27.91
C ARG A 505 14.91 19.45 28.95
N ARG A 506 14.37 18.21 28.90
CA ARG A 506 13.25 17.80 29.76
C ARG A 506 13.79 17.15 31.04
N VAL A 507 13.45 17.73 32.20
CA VAL A 507 13.71 17.13 33.51
C VAL A 507 12.61 16.16 33.87
N PHE A 508 12.96 14.97 34.33
CA PHE A 508 12.00 13.97 34.76
C PHE A 508 12.43 13.33 36.12
N ARG A 509 11.47 12.78 36.81
CA ARG A 509 11.62 12.20 38.16
C ARG A 509 11.02 10.81 38.22
N LYS A 510 11.27 10.07 39.31
CA LYS A 510 10.58 8.82 39.61
C LYS A 510 9.06 9.03 39.51
N ASN A 511 8.34 8.05 38.97
CA ASN A 511 6.91 8.04 38.72
C ASN A 511 6.44 9.00 37.60
N ASP A 512 7.30 9.77 36.94
CA ASP A 512 6.91 10.45 35.71
C ASP A 512 6.79 9.44 34.55
N ILE A 513 6.00 9.80 33.54
CA ILE A 513 5.87 9.01 32.31
C ILE A 513 6.53 9.77 31.17
N LEU A 514 7.44 9.14 30.46
CA LEU A 514 8.02 9.63 29.22
C LEU A 514 7.18 9.15 28.05
N LEU A 515 6.42 10.05 27.42
CA LEU A 515 5.61 9.75 26.24
C LEU A 515 6.27 10.32 25.01
N SER A 516 6.68 9.49 24.04
CA SER A 516 7.21 9.96 22.78
C SER A 516 6.14 10.75 22.00
N THR A 517 6.44 12.03 21.72
CA THR A 517 5.56 12.88 20.92
C THR A 517 5.79 12.69 19.42
N VAL A 518 6.90 12.08 19.01
CA VAL A 518 7.24 11.76 17.64
C VAL A 518 6.84 10.31 17.36
N ARG A 519 6.00 10.09 16.37
CA ARG A 519 5.47 8.75 16.03
C ARG A 519 4.94 7.99 17.27
N PRO A 520 3.99 8.54 18.04
CA PRO A 520 3.46 7.89 19.23
C PRO A 520 2.84 6.51 18.96
N ASN A 521 2.44 6.23 17.74
CA ASN A 521 2.01 4.91 17.28
C ASN A 521 3.08 3.81 17.42
N LEU A 522 4.37 4.16 17.57
CA LEU A 522 5.44 3.21 17.85
C LEU A 522 5.58 2.90 19.35
N LYS A 523 4.77 3.52 20.21
CA LYS A 523 4.66 3.24 21.65
C LYS A 523 6.01 3.34 22.42
N ALA A 524 6.94 4.21 21.99
CA ALA A 524 8.17 4.47 22.74
C ALA A 524 7.84 5.29 24.02
N PHE A 525 7.13 4.65 24.95
CA PHE A 525 6.68 5.21 26.21
C PHE A 525 7.34 4.47 27.37
N ALA A 526 7.64 5.18 28.46
CA ALA A 526 8.25 4.57 29.64
C ALA A 526 7.71 5.16 30.93
N HIS A 527 7.48 4.32 31.93
CA HIS A 527 7.27 4.73 33.32
C HIS A 527 8.63 4.79 34.02
N VAL A 528 8.94 5.91 34.68
CA VAL A 528 10.26 6.12 35.35
C VAL A 528 10.25 5.45 36.72
N GLU A 529 10.95 4.32 36.84
CA GLU A 529 11.09 3.58 38.10
C GLU A 529 12.38 3.89 38.87
N ARG A 530 13.35 4.54 38.20
CA ARG A 530 14.65 4.88 38.79
C ARG A 530 14.51 5.84 39.96
N GLU A 531 15.03 5.48 41.13
CA GLU A 531 14.97 6.31 42.36
C GLU A 531 15.76 7.61 42.24
N ASN A 532 17.00 7.55 41.74
CA ASN A 532 17.82 8.74 41.56
C ASN A 532 17.88 9.14 40.09
N THR A 533 17.15 10.16 39.74
CA THR A 533 17.10 10.77 38.41
C THR A 533 17.92 12.06 38.31
N ASN A 534 18.69 12.43 39.36
CA ASN A 534 19.51 13.64 39.30
C ASN A 534 20.52 13.56 38.14
N GLY A 535 20.57 14.62 37.34
CA GLY A 535 21.41 14.62 36.13
C GLY A 535 20.88 13.77 34.98
N CYS A 536 19.64 13.27 35.02
CA CYS A 536 19.00 12.63 33.91
C CYS A 536 18.13 13.66 33.13
N ILE A 537 18.39 13.82 31.84
CA ILE A 537 17.70 14.78 30.96
C ILE A 537 17.12 14.06 29.74
N ALA A 538 15.83 14.18 29.53
CA ALA A 538 15.16 13.64 28.36
C ALA A 538 15.14 14.64 27.19
N SER A 539 15.03 14.08 26.00
CA SER A 539 14.85 14.83 24.76
C SER A 539 13.52 15.59 24.72
N THR A 540 13.49 16.73 24.02
CA THR A 540 12.23 17.44 23.68
C THR A 540 11.28 16.63 22.80
N GLY A 541 11.73 15.46 22.30
CA GLY A 541 10.86 14.49 21.65
C GLY A 541 9.92 13.73 22.60
N PHE A 542 10.11 13.90 23.92
CA PHE A 542 9.19 13.38 24.93
C PHE A 542 8.31 14.48 25.52
N ALA A 543 7.06 14.13 25.80
CA ALA A 543 6.24 14.78 26.81
C ALA A 543 6.50 14.05 28.15
N VAL A 544 6.97 14.80 29.14
CA VAL A 544 7.13 14.32 30.52
C VAL A 544 5.83 14.55 31.26
N ILE A 545 5.08 13.49 31.52
CA ILE A 545 3.78 13.56 32.21
C ILE A 545 4.00 13.27 33.69
N ARG A 546 3.56 14.20 34.56
CA ARG A 546 3.60 14.07 36.02
C ARG A 546 2.15 13.99 36.53
N CYS A 547 1.83 12.86 37.17
CA CYS A 547 0.50 12.63 37.71
C CYS A 547 0.25 13.43 38.99
N GLY A 548 -0.96 13.97 39.15
CA GLY A 548 -1.45 14.53 40.38
C GLY A 548 -2.04 13.46 41.32
N ASP A 549 -2.51 13.87 42.49
CA ASP A 549 -2.94 12.98 43.58
C ASP A 549 -4.13 12.05 43.24
N LYS A 550 -4.83 12.29 42.14
CA LYS A 550 -6.01 11.50 41.72
C LYS A 550 -5.65 10.35 40.79
N VAL A 551 -4.43 10.27 40.28
CA VAL A 551 -4.01 9.34 39.24
C VAL A 551 -2.78 8.56 39.68
N ASN A 552 -2.90 7.24 39.67
CA ASN A 552 -1.75 6.35 39.78
C ASN A 552 -0.93 6.39 38.47
N SER A 553 0.36 6.69 38.52
CA SER A 553 1.19 6.87 37.33
C SER A 553 1.35 5.58 36.51
N LYS A 554 1.40 4.40 37.14
CA LYS A 554 1.45 3.13 36.42
C LYS A 554 0.12 2.82 35.73
N PHE A 555 -1.00 3.13 36.39
CA PHE A 555 -2.31 3.00 35.78
C PHE A 555 -2.42 3.85 34.50
N LEU A 556 -2.03 5.12 34.57
CA LEU A 556 -2.02 5.99 33.41
C LEU A 556 -1.04 5.48 32.33
N TYR A 557 0.11 4.99 32.71
CA TYR A 557 1.08 4.40 31.77
C TYR A 557 0.46 3.24 30.97
N TYR A 558 -0.21 2.30 31.64
CA TYR A 558 -0.89 1.20 30.97
C TYR A 558 -2.06 1.66 30.09
N LEU A 559 -2.82 2.67 30.51
CA LEU A 559 -3.86 3.27 29.68
C LEU A 559 -3.30 3.91 28.39
N LEU A 560 -2.16 4.62 28.48
CA LEU A 560 -1.52 5.27 27.34
C LEU A 560 -1.08 4.27 26.27
N LEU A 561 -0.84 3.02 26.63
CA LEU A 561 -0.50 1.94 25.71
C LEU A 561 -1.71 1.34 24.97
N GLN A 562 -2.95 1.64 25.41
CA GLN A 562 -4.16 1.12 24.79
C GLN A 562 -4.45 1.75 23.43
N ASP A 563 -5.02 0.95 22.55
CA ASP A 563 -5.29 1.38 21.17
C ASP A 563 -6.23 2.59 21.12
N SER A 564 -7.19 2.70 22.05
CA SER A 564 -8.08 3.86 22.19
C SER A 564 -7.34 5.19 22.42
N LEU A 565 -6.27 5.23 23.23
CA LEU A 565 -5.47 6.44 23.43
C LEU A 565 -4.42 6.61 22.32
N ILE A 566 -3.87 5.53 21.77
CA ILE A 566 -3.00 5.58 20.61
C ILE A 566 -3.76 6.15 19.39
N GLU A 567 -5.00 5.74 19.16
CA GLU A 567 -5.85 6.28 18.09
C GLU A 567 -6.15 7.78 18.30
N GLN A 568 -6.40 8.22 19.54
CA GLN A 568 -6.51 9.64 19.83
C GLN A 568 -5.22 10.39 19.47
N MET A 569 -4.06 9.87 19.86
CA MET A 569 -2.76 10.48 19.50
C MET A 569 -2.54 10.49 17.99
N ILE A 570 -2.84 9.39 17.29
CA ILE A 570 -2.74 9.29 15.82
C ILE A 570 -3.64 10.33 15.14
N SER A 571 -4.85 10.52 15.64
CA SER A 571 -5.79 11.51 15.09
C SER A 571 -5.29 12.96 15.21
N MET A 572 -4.46 13.22 16.22
CA MET A 572 -3.87 14.55 16.49
C MET A 572 -2.51 14.75 15.80
N MET A 573 -1.89 13.67 15.26
CA MET A 573 -0.58 13.79 14.60
C MET A 573 -0.62 14.68 13.37
N GLY A 574 0.29 15.63 13.31
CA GLY A 574 0.60 16.35 12.06
C GLY A 574 1.23 15.40 11.04
N LYS A 575 0.84 15.48 9.77
CA LYS A 575 1.34 14.62 8.70
C LYS A 575 2.58 15.23 8.05
N GLY A 576 3.71 14.55 8.16
CA GLY A 576 5.01 14.90 7.60
C GLY A 576 5.94 13.69 7.69
N ALA A 577 7.18 13.82 7.22
CA ALA A 577 8.19 12.75 7.34
C ALA A 577 8.41 12.28 8.79
N TYR A 578 8.13 13.18 9.76
CA TYR A 578 8.17 12.91 11.20
C TYR A 578 6.85 13.32 11.85
N PRO A 579 5.78 12.49 11.76
CA PRO A 579 4.49 12.81 12.36
C PRO A 579 4.62 12.91 13.88
N SER A 580 4.10 14.00 14.46
CA SER A 580 4.23 14.28 15.88
C SER A 580 2.99 14.96 16.45
N ILE A 581 2.78 14.81 17.77
CA ILE A 581 1.81 15.55 18.55
C ILE A 581 2.52 16.61 19.39
N ASN A 582 1.82 17.66 19.77
CA ASN A 582 2.34 18.72 20.62
C ASN A 582 1.85 18.58 22.07
N GLN A 583 2.36 19.40 22.98
CA GLN A 583 1.98 19.37 24.41
C GLN A 583 0.48 19.60 24.63
N ASN A 584 -0.14 20.45 23.82
CA ASN A 584 -1.58 20.71 23.94
C ASN A 584 -2.42 19.51 23.49
N ASP A 585 -1.95 18.75 22.50
CA ASP A 585 -2.57 17.51 22.07
C ASP A 585 -2.52 16.48 23.20
N VAL A 586 -1.37 16.33 23.88
CA VAL A 586 -1.23 15.47 25.06
C VAL A 586 -2.20 15.86 26.18
N TYR A 587 -2.33 17.15 26.47
CA TYR A 587 -3.28 17.66 27.47
C TYR A 587 -4.75 17.36 27.13
N ASN A 588 -5.08 17.21 25.85
CA ASN A 588 -6.44 16.95 25.39
C ASN A 588 -6.81 15.45 25.33
N LEU A 589 -5.89 14.56 25.62
CA LEU A 589 -6.20 13.11 25.70
C LEU A 589 -7.31 12.88 26.75
N LYS A 590 -8.31 12.08 26.38
CA LYS A 590 -9.47 11.76 27.19
C LYS A 590 -9.44 10.29 27.60
N PHE A 591 -9.67 10.00 28.88
CA PHE A 591 -9.73 8.65 29.39
C PHE A 591 -10.64 8.50 30.59
N PRO A 592 -11.20 7.30 30.84
CA PRO A 592 -11.99 7.02 32.06
C PRO A 592 -11.08 6.98 33.28
N LEU A 593 -11.52 7.61 34.39
CA LEU A 593 -10.77 7.70 35.63
C LEU A 593 -11.53 7.00 36.78
N PRO A 594 -11.18 5.75 37.11
CA PRO A 594 -11.68 5.06 38.31
C PRO A 594 -11.20 5.72 39.62
N PRO A 595 -11.84 5.43 40.76
CA PRO A 595 -11.29 5.78 42.06
C PRO A 595 -9.87 5.19 42.26
N LEU A 596 -9.02 5.89 43.01
CA LEU A 596 -7.59 5.51 43.17
C LEU A 596 -7.42 4.06 43.68
N SER A 597 -8.29 3.61 44.60
CA SER A 597 -8.29 2.21 45.10
C SER A 597 -8.55 1.17 44.00
N THR A 598 -9.35 1.52 43.00
CA THR A 598 -9.60 0.65 41.83
C THR A 598 -8.39 0.66 40.89
N GLN A 599 -7.77 1.83 40.64
CA GLN A 599 -6.55 1.95 39.86
C GLN A 599 -5.42 1.10 40.47
N GLU A 600 -5.23 1.15 41.78
CA GLU A 600 -4.22 0.36 42.49
C GLU A 600 -4.45 -1.15 42.37
N LYS A 601 -5.73 -1.59 42.43
CA LYS A 601 -6.08 -3.02 42.22
C LYS A 601 -5.72 -3.46 40.79
N ILE A 602 -6.11 -2.68 39.78
CA ILE A 602 -5.81 -2.98 38.38
C ILE A 602 -4.29 -3.07 38.16
N VAL A 603 -3.52 -2.09 38.66
CA VAL A 603 -2.06 -2.09 38.56
C VAL A 603 -1.47 -3.32 39.23
N SER A 604 -1.93 -3.68 40.44
CA SER A 604 -1.44 -4.87 41.16
C SER A 604 -1.66 -6.17 40.39
N GLU A 605 -2.82 -6.33 39.76
CA GLU A 605 -3.13 -7.51 38.93
C GLU A 605 -2.24 -7.54 37.66
N ILE A 606 -2.10 -6.40 36.99
CA ILE A 606 -1.24 -6.29 35.78
C ILE A 606 0.20 -6.60 36.11
N GLU A 607 0.72 -6.08 37.22
CA GLU A 607 2.12 -6.37 37.64
C GLU A 607 2.32 -7.84 37.96
N GLN A 608 1.34 -8.56 38.49
CA GLN A 608 1.41 -10.01 38.68
C GLN A 608 1.47 -10.74 37.32
N TYR A 609 0.64 -10.36 36.35
CA TYR A 609 0.69 -10.93 35.00
C TYR A 609 2.00 -10.62 34.29
N GLN A 610 2.51 -9.39 34.43
CA GLN A 610 3.79 -8.98 33.83
C GLN A 610 4.96 -9.80 34.37
N LYS A 611 5.00 -10.13 35.65
CA LYS A 611 6.02 -11.01 36.23
C LYS A 611 6.01 -12.40 35.62
N ILE A 612 4.84 -12.94 35.31
CA ILE A 612 4.69 -14.24 34.64
C ILE A 612 5.23 -14.15 33.21
N VAL A 613 4.85 -13.10 32.48
CA VAL A 613 5.34 -12.84 31.12
C VAL A 613 6.86 -12.70 31.10
N ASP A 614 7.43 -11.88 32.01
CA ASP A 614 8.89 -11.67 32.09
C ASP A 614 9.65 -12.97 32.40
N GLY A 615 9.13 -13.80 33.29
CA GLY A 615 9.70 -15.11 33.62
C GLY A 615 9.67 -16.06 32.42
N ALA A 616 8.53 -16.13 31.72
CA ALA A 616 8.40 -16.95 30.53
C ALA A 616 9.29 -16.48 29.36
N ILE A 617 9.42 -15.16 29.16
CA ILE A 617 10.36 -14.58 28.17
C ILE A 617 11.82 -14.94 28.51
N GLN A 618 12.21 -14.94 29.79
CA GLN A 618 13.56 -15.36 30.17
C GLN A 618 13.81 -16.83 29.81
N ILE A 619 12.85 -17.72 30.01
CA ILE A 619 12.94 -19.11 29.60
C ILE A 619 13.11 -19.22 28.08
N VAL A 620 12.23 -18.59 27.31
CA VAL A 620 12.23 -18.66 25.85
C VAL A 620 13.54 -18.09 25.26
N ASN A 621 14.02 -16.95 25.76
CA ASN A 621 15.19 -16.29 25.20
C ASN A 621 16.52 -16.95 25.58
N ASN A 622 16.58 -17.59 26.73
CA ASN A 622 17.84 -18.18 27.26
C ASN A 622 17.96 -19.68 26.95
N TYR A 623 16.86 -20.36 26.67
CA TYR A 623 16.92 -21.79 26.33
C TYR A 623 17.63 -22.02 24.99
N ARG A 624 18.56 -22.97 24.98
CA ARG A 624 19.18 -23.51 23.76
C ARG A 624 19.30 -25.03 23.92
N PRO A 625 18.77 -25.83 22.99
CA PRO A 625 18.96 -27.27 23.00
C PRO A 625 20.46 -27.59 23.03
N SER A 626 20.89 -28.32 24.02
CA SER A 626 22.31 -28.66 24.15
C SER A 626 22.51 -30.06 24.67
N ILE A 627 23.56 -30.72 24.17
CA ILE A 627 23.95 -32.08 24.58
C ILE A 627 25.32 -32.07 25.21
N LYS A 628 25.50 -32.83 26.27
CA LYS A 628 26.83 -33.08 26.88
C LYS A 628 27.55 -34.11 26.04
N ILE A 629 28.59 -33.71 25.32
CA ILE A 629 29.42 -34.61 24.53
C ILE A 629 30.33 -35.43 25.43
N ASN A 630 30.19 -36.78 25.40
CA ASN A 630 31.10 -37.69 26.06
C ASN A 630 32.32 -37.95 25.17
N GLN A 631 33.52 -37.80 25.72
CA GLN A 631 34.77 -38.00 24.99
C GLN A 631 35.02 -39.47 24.61
N LEU A 632 34.30 -40.41 25.21
CA LEU A 632 34.39 -41.85 24.97
C LEU A 632 33.51 -42.29 23.78
N TRP A 633 32.65 -41.43 23.24
CA TRP A 633 31.85 -41.78 22.05
C TRP A 633 32.73 -41.79 20.82
N ASP A 634 32.39 -42.65 19.87
CA ASP A 634 33.11 -42.80 18.59
C ASP A 634 33.06 -41.52 17.78
N GLU A 635 34.13 -41.15 17.11
CA GLU A 635 34.16 -40.04 16.17
C GLU A 635 33.71 -40.51 14.77
N VAL A 636 32.67 -39.87 14.21
CA VAL A 636 32.12 -40.18 12.92
C VAL A 636 32.12 -38.90 12.06
N GLU A 637 32.58 -39.00 10.81
CA GLU A 637 32.54 -37.87 9.90
C GLU A 637 31.09 -37.62 9.43
N VAL A 638 30.73 -36.34 9.33
CA VAL A 638 29.37 -35.95 8.87
C VAL A 638 29.07 -36.50 7.46
N GLY A 639 30.08 -36.58 6.59
CA GLY A 639 29.95 -37.16 5.27
C GLY A 639 29.66 -38.67 5.24
N ASP A 640 30.02 -39.42 6.32
CA ASP A 640 29.63 -40.84 6.43
C ASP A 640 28.15 -40.98 6.82
N MET A 641 27.64 -40.04 7.56
CA MET A 641 26.24 -40.06 8.05
C MET A 641 25.25 -39.44 7.03
N TYR A 642 25.68 -38.45 6.26
CA TYR A 642 24.76 -37.63 5.45
C TYR A 642 25.20 -37.47 3.99
N ASP A 643 24.24 -37.52 3.07
CA ASP A 643 24.40 -36.97 1.72
C ASP A 643 24.20 -35.45 1.79
N ILE A 644 25.18 -34.68 1.36
CA ILE A 644 25.23 -33.23 1.45
C ILE A 644 25.09 -32.64 0.05
N SER A 645 24.11 -31.79 -0.14
CA SER A 645 23.85 -31.09 -1.40
C SER A 645 23.64 -29.61 -1.21
N TYR A 646 24.02 -28.79 -2.20
CA TYR A 646 23.76 -27.36 -2.19
C TYR A 646 22.34 -27.07 -2.59
N GLY A 647 21.77 -26.06 -1.97
CA GLY A 647 20.47 -25.51 -2.37
C GLY A 647 20.53 -24.81 -3.74
N VAL A 648 19.38 -24.38 -4.21
CA VAL A 648 19.25 -23.76 -5.54
C VAL A 648 19.81 -22.35 -5.58
N THR A 649 20.59 -22.04 -6.63
CA THR A 649 21.02 -20.68 -6.94
C THR A 649 19.93 -19.98 -7.73
N ILE A 650 19.21 -19.08 -7.08
CA ILE A 650 18.11 -18.32 -7.65
C ILE A 650 18.16 -16.90 -7.10
N SER A 651 17.88 -15.90 -7.92
CA SER A 651 17.55 -14.57 -7.45
C SER A 651 16.16 -14.62 -6.87
N ILE A 652 16.02 -14.43 -5.56
CA ILE A 652 14.72 -14.38 -4.91
C ILE A 652 14.07 -13.06 -5.33
N PRO A 653 13.01 -13.07 -6.13
CA PRO A 653 12.35 -11.84 -6.58
C PRO A 653 11.76 -11.10 -5.38
N GLN A 654 11.65 -9.77 -5.49
CA GLN A 654 10.96 -8.97 -4.46
C GLN A 654 9.46 -9.30 -4.39
N ASN A 655 8.89 -9.86 -5.47
CA ASN A 655 7.49 -10.23 -5.60
C ASN A 655 7.34 -11.75 -5.55
N GLU A 656 6.41 -12.21 -4.72
CA GLU A 656 6.08 -13.62 -4.58
C GLU A 656 5.16 -14.10 -5.71
N ASP A 657 5.32 -15.37 -6.10
CA ASP A 657 4.37 -16.07 -6.96
C ASP A 657 3.41 -16.87 -6.05
N GLU A 658 2.13 -16.52 -6.02
CA GLU A 658 1.15 -17.16 -5.13
C GLU A 658 1.05 -18.69 -5.33
N ASN A 659 1.28 -19.15 -6.57
CA ASN A 659 1.33 -20.58 -6.92
C ASN A 659 2.78 -21.11 -6.95
N GLY A 660 3.72 -20.36 -6.39
CA GLY A 660 5.13 -20.68 -6.37
C GLY A 660 5.50 -21.73 -5.32
N ILE A 661 6.72 -22.26 -5.46
CA ILE A 661 7.32 -23.13 -4.44
C ILE A 661 7.94 -22.28 -3.33
N LYS A 662 7.77 -22.69 -2.08
CA LYS A 662 8.35 -22.01 -0.90
C LYS A 662 9.87 -22.17 -0.86
N ILE A 663 10.60 -21.09 -0.59
CA ILE A 663 12.07 -21.11 -0.53
C ILE A 663 12.58 -20.73 0.85
N ILE A 664 13.35 -21.62 1.45
CA ILE A 664 14.04 -21.40 2.73
C ILE A 664 15.43 -20.83 2.42
N SER A 665 15.74 -19.67 2.97
CA SER A 665 17.05 -19.03 2.91
C SER A 665 17.74 -19.02 4.27
N THR A 666 18.87 -18.34 4.37
CA THR A 666 19.57 -18.20 5.65
C THR A 666 18.87 -17.29 6.65
N ALA A 667 17.87 -16.51 6.22
CA ALA A 667 17.10 -15.62 7.08
C ALA A 667 16.12 -16.40 7.95
N GLU A 668 15.50 -17.44 7.38
CA GLU A 668 14.53 -18.29 8.07
C GLU A 668 15.17 -19.25 9.10
N VAL A 669 16.53 -19.38 9.11
CA VAL A 669 17.25 -20.22 10.09
C VAL A 669 17.62 -19.38 11.32
N GLY A 670 16.99 -19.65 12.46
CA GLY A 670 17.24 -19.01 13.75
C GLY A 670 18.62 -19.34 14.35
N LEU A 671 19.05 -18.54 15.33
CA LEU A 671 20.25 -18.84 16.13
C LEU A 671 20.05 -20.04 17.07
N ASP A 672 18.81 -20.34 17.38
CA ASP A 672 18.38 -21.49 18.18
C ASP A 672 18.25 -22.78 17.35
N GLY A 673 18.53 -22.71 16.05
CA GLY A 673 18.39 -23.82 15.12
C GLY A 673 16.94 -24.13 14.72
N GLN A 674 15.98 -23.28 15.05
CA GLN A 674 14.60 -23.39 14.59
C GLN A 674 14.41 -22.69 13.24
N LEU A 675 13.38 -23.11 12.49
CA LEU A 675 12.94 -22.44 11.27
C LEU A 675 11.78 -21.50 11.57
N ASP A 676 11.93 -20.24 11.22
CA ASP A 676 10.83 -19.29 11.19
C ASP A 676 10.25 -19.25 9.76
N LEU A 677 9.09 -19.86 9.59
CA LEU A 677 8.38 -19.96 8.32
C LEU A 677 7.17 -19.00 8.24
N SER A 678 7.03 -18.09 9.19
CA SER A 678 5.88 -17.15 9.28
C SER A 678 5.79 -16.21 8.07
N GLU A 679 6.93 -15.77 7.53
CA GLU A 679 7.04 -14.89 6.36
C GLU A 679 7.81 -15.56 5.20
N ILE A 680 7.58 -16.87 4.99
CA ILE A 680 8.29 -17.64 3.96
C ILE A 680 7.93 -17.15 2.56
N ARG A 681 8.94 -16.87 1.76
CA ARG A 681 8.79 -16.39 0.38
C ARG A 681 8.54 -17.53 -0.59
N LYS A 682 7.77 -17.24 -1.65
CA LYS A 682 7.51 -18.18 -2.74
C LYS A 682 8.19 -17.69 -4.01
N VAL A 683 8.74 -18.62 -4.77
CA VAL A 683 9.35 -18.36 -6.09
C VAL A 683 8.62 -19.15 -7.14
N ARG A 684 8.53 -18.61 -8.36
CA ARG A 684 7.87 -19.30 -9.47
C ARG A 684 8.45 -20.70 -9.64
N TYR A 685 7.58 -21.70 -9.66
CA TYR A 685 8.02 -23.08 -9.86
C TYR A 685 8.60 -23.28 -11.27
N GLU A 686 9.76 -23.94 -11.34
CA GLU A 686 10.35 -24.46 -12.57
C GLU A 686 10.73 -25.93 -12.36
N HIS A 687 10.54 -26.77 -13.39
CA HIS A 687 10.81 -28.21 -13.29
C HIS A 687 12.27 -28.54 -12.85
N LYS A 688 13.22 -27.67 -13.15
CA LYS A 688 14.62 -27.81 -12.67
C LYS A 688 14.75 -27.78 -11.14
N TYR A 689 13.74 -27.26 -10.39
CA TYR A 689 13.76 -27.20 -8.92
C TYR A 689 13.34 -28.50 -8.26
N GLU A 690 12.78 -29.45 -9.00
CA GLU A 690 12.31 -30.74 -8.47
C GLU A 690 13.38 -31.47 -7.65
N LYS A 691 14.63 -31.46 -8.12
CA LYS A 691 15.77 -32.06 -7.42
C LYS A 691 16.23 -31.34 -6.13
N PHE A 692 15.69 -30.15 -5.85
CA PHE A 692 16.00 -29.38 -4.65
C PHE A 692 14.84 -29.35 -3.66
N VAL A 693 13.75 -30.07 -3.96
CA VAL A 693 12.63 -30.19 -3.04
C VAL A 693 13.10 -30.90 -1.79
N LEU A 694 12.81 -30.27 -0.65
CA LEU A 694 13.18 -30.78 0.65
C LEU A 694 12.22 -31.91 1.05
N GLU A 695 12.79 -33.01 1.50
CA GLU A 695 12.03 -34.08 2.16
C GLU A 695 11.92 -33.76 3.67
N PRO A 696 10.80 -34.11 4.32
CA PRO A 696 10.74 -34.05 5.79
C PRO A 696 11.93 -34.76 6.43
N ASN A 697 12.33 -34.32 7.59
CA ASN A 697 13.47 -34.85 8.33
C ASN A 697 14.85 -34.56 7.70
N THR A 698 14.96 -33.48 6.90
CA THR A 698 16.23 -32.99 6.33
C THR A 698 16.85 -31.92 7.24
N LEU A 699 18.18 -31.98 7.46
CA LEU A 699 18.90 -30.90 8.12
C LEU A 699 19.37 -29.86 7.11
N LEU A 700 19.28 -28.59 7.49
CA LEU A 700 19.72 -27.44 6.67
C LEU A 700 20.86 -26.71 7.36
N PHE A 701 22.07 -26.78 6.79
CA PHE A 701 23.28 -26.16 7.35
C PHE A 701 23.61 -24.86 6.60
N ASN A 702 23.77 -23.76 7.34
CA ASN A 702 24.15 -22.46 6.79
C ASN A 702 25.67 -22.39 6.60
N TRP A 703 26.11 -22.62 5.36
CA TRP A 703 27.53 -22.67 5.04
C TRP A 703 28.18 -21.34 4.70
N ARG A 704 27.38 -20.32 4.37
CA ARG A 704 27.85 -18.98 4.01
C ARG A 704 27.02 -17.88 4.66
N ASN A 705 27.66 -17.10 5.54
CA ASN A 705 27.00 -15.97 6.23
C ASN A 705 28.07 -15.08 6.91
N ALA A 706 27.63 -14.05 7.63
CA ALA A 706 28.48 -13.33 8.57
C ALA A 706 29.09 -14.28 9.61
N PRO A 707 30.30 -13.99 10.15
CA PRO A 707 31.03 -14.91 11.04
C PRO A 707 30.21 -15.50 12.18
N LYS A 708 29.34 -14.71 12.81
CA LYS A 708 28.47 -15.15 13.93
C LYS A 708 27.33 -16.10 13.49
N HIS A 709 27.04 -16.18 12.21
CA HIS A 709 25.86 -16.90 11.67
C HIS A 709 26.25 -18.15 10.87
N VAL A 710 27.53 -18.32 10.49
CA VAL A 710 27.98 -19.52 9.80
C VAL A 710 27.86 -20.74 10.71
N GLY A 711 27.35 -21.85 10.18
CA GLY A 711 27.13 -23.09 10.91
C GLY A 711 25.77 -23.19 11.64
N LYS A 712 24.87 -22.21 11.49
CA LYS A 712 23.49 -22.40 11.94
C LYS A 712 22.90 -23.61 11.25
N THR A 713 22.33 -24.54 11.99
CA THR A 713 21.74 -25.77 11.46
C THR A 713 20.28 -25.82 11.87
N ALA A 714 19.37 -25.92 10.91
CA ALA A 714 17.96 -26.09 11.16
C ALA A 714 17.50 -27.51 10.80
N TRP A 715 16.41 -27.93 11.42
CA TRP A 715 15.79 -29.21 11.15
C TRP A 715 14.46 -28.99 10.46
N PHE A 716 14.35 -29.46 9.22
CA PHE A 716 13.15 -29.33 8.39
C PHE A 716 12.21 -30.51 8.62
N LEU A 717 11.01 -30.23 9.12
CA LEU A 717 10.02 -31.24 9.52
C LEU A 717 8.67 -31.10 8.80
N GLN A 718 8.52 -30.12 7.87
CA GLN A 718 7.24 -29.82 7.23
C GLN A 718 6.84 -30.93 6.23
N GLU A 719 5.57 -31.34 6.28
CA GLU A 719 4.98 -32.38 5.40
C GLU A 719 3.84 -31.83 4.51
N ASP A 720 3.36 -30.62 4.81
CA ASP A 720 2.11 -30.07 4.29
C ASP A 720 2.25 -29.29 2.97
N ASP A 721 3.48 -29.00 2.54
CA ASP A 721 3.73 -28.22 1.34
C ASP A 721 5.12 -28.52 0.76
N ARG A 722 5.42 -27.93 -0.40
CA ARG A 722 6.70 -28.12 -1.11
C ARG A 722 7.65 -26.95 -0.83
N TYR A 723 8.84 -27.30 -0.35
CA TYR A 723 9.89 -26.37 -0.01
C TYR A 723 11.18 -26.69 -0.75
N ILE A 724 11.94 -25.65 -1.11
CA ILE A 724 13.33 -25.77 -1.61
C ILE A 724 14.26 -24.95 -0.72
N SER A 725 15.55 -25.28 -0.69
CA SER A 725 16.56 -24.50 0.00
C SER A 725 17.35 -23.60 -0.94
N ALA A 726 17.66 -22.37 -0.52
CA ALA A 726 18.52 -21.43 -1.25
C ALA A 726 20.00 -21.87 -1.19
N SER A 727 20.81 -21.38 -2.12
CA SER A 727 22.20 -21.82 -2.35
C SER A 727 23.16 -21.63 -1.17
N PHE A 728 22.83 -20.80 -0.18
CA PHE A 728 23.65 -20.62 1.02
C PHE A 728 23.32 -21.60 2.16
N LEU A 729 22.40 -22.52 1.91
CA LEU A 729 22.09 -23.66 2.75
C LEU A 729 22.59 -24.95 2.08
N LEU A 730 23.14 -25.85 2.88
CA LEU A 730 23.41 -27.24 2.51
C LEU A 730 22.28 -28.09 3.06
N SER A 731 21.65 -28.89 2.20
CA SER A 731 20.68 -29.91 2.60
C SER A 731 21.44 -31.19 2.95
N MET A 732 21.16 -31.77 4.10
CA MET A 732 21.80 -32.96 4.64
C MET A 732 20.75 -34.05 4.81
N LYS A 733 20.80 -35.07 3.95
CA LYS A 733 19.91 -36.24 3.99
C LYS A 733 20.59 -37.40 4.67
N ASN A 734 19.94 -37.95 5.71
CA ASN A 734 20.49 -39.05 6.49
C ASN A 734 20.58 -40.32 5.65
N LYS A 735 21.77 -40.94 5.61
CA LYS A 735 22.05 -42.16 4.89
C LYS A 735 21.61 -43.44 5.64
N ASN A 736 21.60 -43.36 6.97
CA ASN A 736 21.28 -44.49 7.84
C ASN A 736 20.51 -44.02 9.10
N PRO A 737 19.18 -43.83 8.97
CA PRO A 737 18.33 -43.39 10.08
C PRO A 737 18.27 -44.39 11.25
N ASP A 738 18.60 -45.66 11.04
CA ASP A 738 18.65 -46.66 12.08
C ASP A 738 19.89 -46.55 12.99
N CYS A 739 20.91 -45.80 12.56
CA CYS A 739 22.14 -45.59 13.30
C CYS A 739 22.28 -44.14 13.83
N TYR A 740 21.67 -43.17 13.11
CA TYR A 740 21.89 -41.74 13.39
C TYR A 740 20.54 -41.01 13.50
N ASP A 741 20.29 -40.43 14.67
CA ASP A 741 19.13 -39.60 14.95
C ASP A 741 19.36 -38.14 14.47
N ASN A 742 18.50 -37.60 13.62
CA ASN A 742 18.66 -36.25 13.07
C ASN A 742 18.58 -35.15 14.12
N GLY A 743 17.74 -35.32 15.13
CA GLY A 743 17.67 -34.36 16.24
C GLY A 743 18.98 -34.30 17.03
N PHE A 744 19.59 -35.48 17.28
CA PHE A 744 20.89 -35.53 17.96
C PHE A 744 21.99 -34.83 17.16
N VAL A 745 22.07 -35.08 15.83
CA VAL A 745 23.05 -34.44 14.95
C VAL A 745 22.76 -32.95 14.82
N TRP A 746 21.50 -32.54 14.75
CA TRP A 746 21.09 -31.13 14.79
C TRP A 746 21.59 -30.41 16.06
N CYS A 747 21.39 -31.00 17.24
CA CYS A 747 21.93 -30.48 18.48
C CYS A 747 23.47 -30.46 18.48
N ALA A 748 24.14 -31.54 18.04
CA ALA A 748 25.60 -31.64 18.01
C ALA A 748 26.23 -30.57 17.12
N LEU A 749 25.68 -30.29 15.94
CA LEU A 749 26.15 -29.25 15.03
C LEU A 749 25.95 -27.84 15.61
N ASN A 750 24.80 -27.55 16.21
CA ASN A 750 24.57 -26.26 16.85
C ASN A 750 25.43 -26.06 18.09
N ASN A 751 25.64 -27.10 18.90
CA ASN A 751 26.62 -27.06 19.99
C ASN A 751 28.05 -26.76 19.51
N LEU A 752 28.45 -27.40 18.40
CA LEU A 752 29.77 -27.17 17.80
C LEU A 752 29.90 -25.71 17.29
N ARG A 753 28.81 -25.15 16.75
CA ARG A 753 28.74 -23.72 16.38
C ARG A 753 28.93 -22.80 17.59
N GLU A 754 28.27 -23.08 18.72
CA GLU A 754 28.38 -22.28 19.96
C GLU A 754 29.82 -22.25 20.49
N THR A 755 30.60 -23.32 20.28
CA THR A 755 32.04 -23.29 20.60
C THR A 755 32.86 -22.38 19.69
N GLY A 756 32.26 -21.84 18.61
CA GLY A 756 32.93 -21.04 17.58
C GLY A 756 33.73 -21.90 16.58
N TYR A 757 33.54 -23.22 16.52
CA TYR A 757 34.27 -24.13 15.64
C TYR A 757 34.18 -23.73 14.17
N PHE A 758 32.96 -23.52 13.66
CA PHE A 758 32.73 -23.16 12.25
C PHE A 758 33.34 -21.80 11.93
N MET A 759 33.20 -20.81 12.80
CA MET A 759 33.80 -19.48 12.61
C MET A 759 35.33 -19.54 12.49
N ARG A 760 36.01 -20.35 13.36
CA ARG A 760 37.46 -20.46 13.35
C ARG A 760 38.01 -21.24 12.16
N ASN A 761 37.25 -22.21 11.64
CA ASN A 761 37.68 -23.10 10.56
C ASN A 761 37.09 -22.67 9.18
N ALA A 762 36.28 -21.64 9.12
CA ALA A 762 35.76 -21.10 7.88
C ALA A 762 36.78 -20.22 7.14
N ARG A 763 36.71 -20.21 5.80
CA ARG A 763 37.43 -19.22 5.01
C ARG A 763 36.78 -17.85 5.23
N GLN A 764 37.54 -16.90 5.74
CA GLN A 764 37.08 -15.55 5.96
C GLN A 764 37.28 -14.69 4.69
N ALA A 765 36.23 -13.94 4.31
CA ALA A 765 36.27 -12.85 3.35
C ALA A 765 35.71 -11.59 4.04
N VAL A 766 35.88 -10.41 3.45
CA VAL A 766 35.37 -9.15 4.03
C VAL A 766 33.87 -9.32 4.35
N ASN A 767 33.54 -9.30 5.63
CA ASN A 767 32.19 -9.47 6.18
C ASN A 767 31.46 -10.81 5.94
N GLN A 768 32.13 -11.84 5.42
CA GLN A 768 31.53 -13.17 5.20
C GLN A 768 32.49 -14.29 5.61
N SER A 769 31.93 -15.39 6.11
CA SER A 769 32.63 -16.63 6.40
C SER A 769 31.99 -17.77 5.60
N ASN A 770 32.83 -18.63 5.02
CA ASN A 770 32.39 -19.74 4.17
C ASN A 770 32.92 -21.05 4.75
N PHE A 771 32.02 -21.97 5.07
CA PHE A 771 32.33 -23.34 5.52
C PHE A 771 31.61 -24.31 4.56
N ASN A 772 32.28 -24.71 3.52
CA ASN A 772 31.68 -25.43 2.39
C ASN A 772 31.28 -26.88 2.70
N GLY A 773 30.59 -27.54 1.76
CA GLY A 773 30.11 -28.92 1.93
C GLY A 773 31.23 -29.95 2.15
N GLU A 774 32.39 -29.77 1.54
CA GLU A 774 33.54 -30.67 1.75
C GLU A 774 34.10 -30.52 3.18
N GLN A 775 34.19 -29.32 3.70
CA GLN A 775 34.60 -29.07 5.08
C GLN A 775 33.58 -29.63 6.07
N LEU A 776 32.28 -29.49 5.77
CA LEU A 776 31.21 -30.07 6.59
C LEU A 776 31.28 -31.59 6.58
N ALA A 777 31.49 -32.22 5.43
CA ALA A 777 31.59 -33.67 5.29
C ALA A 777 32.74 -34.25 6.16
N LYS A 778 33.88 -33.53 6.23
CA LYS A 778 35.05 -33.92 7.04
C LYS A 778 34.94 -33.53 8.54
N THR A 779 33.85 -32.83 8.93
CA THR A 779 33.62 -32.48 10.34
C THR A 779 33.27 -33.75 11.11
N LYS A 780 34.00 -33.96 12.20
CA LYS A 780 33.76 -35.13 13.08
C LYS A 780 32.86 -34.77 14.25
N LEU A 781 31.86 -35.62 14.44
CA LEU A 781 30.96 -35.55 15.59
C LEU A 781 31.19 -36.81 16.49
N ARG A 782 31.05 -36.66 17.79
CA ARG A 782 31.06 -37.79 18.68
C ARG A 782 29.67 -38.37 18.84
N MET A 783 29.50 -39.61 18.41
CA MET A 783 28.19 -40.27 18.26
C MET A 783 28.09 -41.47 19.23
N PRO A 784 27.10 -41.51 20.13
CA PRO A 784 26.77 -42.71 20.86
C PRO A 784 25.96 -43.68 19.96
N ASN A 785 25.65 -44.87 20.53
CA ASN A 785 24.70 -45.77 19.86
C ASN A 785 23.31 -45.10 19.74
N ILE A 786 22.45 -45.61 18.84
CA ILE A 786 21.14 -44.99 18.51
C ILE A 786 20.21 -44.91 19.73
N GLU A 787 20.21 -45.90 20.59
CA GLU A 787 19.38 -45.93 21.79
C GLU A 787 19.72 -44.77 22.75
N GLU A 788 21.01 -44.48 22.92
CA GLU A 788 21.47 -43.33 23.74
C GLU A 788 21.19 -41.98 23.06
N GLN A 789 21.32 -41.89 21.72
CA GLN A 789 20.91 -40.70 20.97
C GLN A 789 19.43 -40.38 21.22
N GLN A 790 18.55 -41.39 21.04
CA GLN A 790 17.10 -41.24 21.25
C GLN A 790 16.75 -40.93 22.70
N ARG A 791 17.45 -41.51 23.68
CA ARG A 791 17.24 -41.22 25.10
C ARG A 791 17.57 -39.76 25.42
N ILE A 792 18.65 -39.22 24.87
CA ILE A 792 19.06 -37.82 25.06
C ILE A 792 18.04 -36.90 24.38
N MET A 793 17.64 -37.25 23.17
CA MET A 793 16.65 -36.45 22.42
C MET A 793 15.27 -36.43 23.07
N ALA A 794 14.84 -37.52 23.71
CA ALA A 794 13.58 -37.53 24.46
C ALA A 794 13.56 -36.43 25.58
N SER A 795 14.67 -36.26 26.32
CA SER A 795 14.77 -35.18 27.29
C SER A 795 14.74 -33.77 26.66
N ILE A 796 15.42 -33.59 25.53
CA ILE A 796 15.44 -32.29 24.80
C ILE A 796 14.05 -31.97 24.26
N TYR A 797 13.31 -32.94 23.77
CA TYR A 797 11.93 -32.73 23.31
C TYR A 797 10.99 -32.30 24.46
N GLU A 798 11.14 -32.86 25.65
CA GLU A 798 10.42 -32.40 26.83
C GLU A 798 10.73 -30.93 27.13
N GLU A 799 12.02 -30.55 27.12
CA GLU A 799 12.46 -29.16 27.33
C GLU A 799 11.92 -28.21 26.24
N MET A 800 11.98 -28.59 24.97
CA MET A 800 11.44 -27.82 23.85
C MET A 800 9.92 -27.63 23.99
N THR A 801 9.21 -28.67 24.43
CA THR A 801 7.76 -28.59 24.70
C THR A 801 7.45 -27.56 25.77
N ILE A 802 8.23 -27.51 26.86
CA ILE A 802 8.10 -26.51 27.92
C ILE A 802 8.34 -25.10 27.38
N VAL A 803 9.32 -24.92 26.49
CA VAL A 803 9.62 -23.61 25.87
C VAL A 803 8.44 -23.17 25.00
N GLU A 804 7.85 -24.05 24.20
CA GLU A 804 6.70 -23.75 23.36
C GLU A 804 5.46 -23.40 24.20
N GLN A 805 5.24 -24.13 25.30
CA GLN A 805 4.19 -23.79 26.27
C GLN A 805 4.40 -22.41 26.89
N ASN A 806 5.65 -21.99 27.16
CA ASN A 806 5.96 -20.66 27.66
C ASN A 806 5.69 -19.57 26.62
N LYS A 807 5.94 -19.80 25.33
CA LYS A 807 5.53 -18.86 24.25
C LYS A 807 4.00 -18.65 24.25
N ARG A 808 3.25 -19.74 24.37
CA ARG A 808 1.79 -19.67 24.48
C ARG A 808 1.32 -18.97 25.76
N LEU A 809 2.03 -19.19 26.88
CA LEU A 809 1.75 -18.53 28.15
C LEU A 809 1.92 -17.01 28.05
N ILE A 810 2.97 -16.55 27.39
CA ILE A 810 3.22 -15.12 27.13
C ILE A 810 2.01 -14.50 26.45
N GLN A 811 1.54 -15.08 25.34
CA GLN A 811 0.38 -14.56 24.60
C GLN A 811 -0.88 -14.48 25.49
N ILE A 812 -1.17 -15.54 26.23
CA ILE A 812 -2.35 -15.58 27.12
C ILE A 812 -2.31 -14.46 28.15
N PHE A 813 -1.16 -14.18 28.76
CA PHE A 813 -1.06 -13.17 29.82
C PHE A 813 -0.96 -11.75 29.25
N GLU A 814 -0.39 -11.56 28.09
CA GLU A 814 -0.45 -10.29 27.36
C GLU A 814 -1.89 -9.93 26.97
N ASP A 815 -2.70 -10.90 26.53
CA ASP A 815 -4.12 -10.70 26.23
C ASP A 815 -4.88 -10.36 27.53
N LYS A 816 -4.65 -11.06 28.66
CA LYS A 816 -5.24 -10.74 29.96
C LYS A 816 -4.89 -9.33 30.45
N ILE A 817 -3.69 -8.84 30.19
CA ILE A 817 -3.29 -7.47 30.53
C ILE A 817 -4.12 -6.48 29.70
N LYS A 818 -4.30 -6.74 28.41
CA LYS A 818 -5.13 -5.90 27.52
C LYS A 818 -6.58 -5.87 27.98
N ASP A 819 -7.16 -7.05 28.24
CA ASP A 819 -8.55 -7.18 28.70
C ASP A 819 -8.78 -6.45 30.02
N LYS A 820 -7.83 -6.58 30.98
CA LYS A 820 -7.93 -5.93 32.28
C LYS A 820 -7.98 -4.41 32.20
N ILE A 821 -7.33 -3.83 31.22
CA ILE A 821 -7.37 -2.38 30.99
C ILE A 821 -8.61 -2.00 30.19
N ALA A 822 -9.06 -2.85 29.27
CA ALA A 822 -10.28 -2.64 28.48
C ALA A 822 -11.53 -2.58 29.38
N GLU A 823 -11.58 -3.36 30.49
CA GLU A 823 -12.64 -3.26 31.51
C GLU A 823 -12.89 -1.81 32.00
N VAL A 824 -11.88 -0.95 31.97
CA VAL A 824 -12.00 0.47 32.39
C VAL A 824 -12.81 1.28 31.37
N TRP A 825 -12.77 0.87 30.11
CA TRP A 825 -13.54 1.48 29.01
C TRP A 825 -14.95 0.94 28.90
N GLY A 826 -15.28 -0.14 29.63
CA GLY A 826 -16.58 -0.82 29.55
C GLY A 826 -16.68 -1.79 28.35
N GLU A 827 -15.52 -2.18 27.80
CA GLU A 827 -15.39 -3.16 26.71
C GLU A 827 -15.25 -4.59 27.27
#